data_751762b9b20c834a22f956d8c01ec963
#
_entry.id   751762b9b20c834a22f956d8c01ec963
#
_cell.length_a   1.000
_cell.length_b   1.000
_cell.length_c   1.000
_cell.angle_alpha   90.00
_cell.angle_beta   90.00
_cell.angle_gamma   90.00
#
_symmetry.space_group_name_H-M   'P 1'
#
loop_
_entity.id
_entity.type
_entity.pdbx_description
1 polymer ?
#
loop_
_entity_poly.entity_id
_entity_poly.type
_entity_poly.pdbx_seq_one_letter_code
_entity_poly.pdbx_strand_id
1 'polypeptide(L)'
;MKATSHISFLFIAICMLAITSCNKKLSYVPKTTLADSLIYAATSVQDLDRAIFLCDSLLETGDISIFRNCYMKGSIYLRTGRPRDSEAILKRALAETPQNTYDSLFYFQCVKAMVENAVQKNDDEGVLRAALPAYEGLYTLVARPEYTTEAYDILAEILQYVGRSHVNLGMIAEGEKYYDKCYDCIQKVRALDSSWKHDYYATVFLFNIAISHSYRNDYPTAEKWINYAEAITRDLASKENVPDIVTDMSWSTYYINRATICNGLGKQKEADQAFAEFKRTQYAKTSTAKIHEGEYLLRAKHYAQAADAYAIVYQYLAEYGSEPTLDNIDYLTKKFTANYKAGRNDSALSVAAYTFEHLDSAIIHQKKNQALELATIYQTQQKDAEIAEQKTSLLQTRVMALLVAIALLTVFFIVYSLLRRRAARMKAAQQRIESELQIARDIQIRMVPHTFPHREGLDMYASMTPAKEVGGDLYGYLIRDHMLYFAVGDVSGKGVPASLFMAQATRLFQTMADQGMLPAEICTRMNKVLGGDDNVNGMFVTMFVGMLNMDTGHLDFCNAGHNPPVIGGGANHGDFMQMEANAPIGLWPDLQYVGEEIDSVKGRPLFIYTDGLNEAEDPELRQFGDERLLSILRNTHFDTAQQVIETLAADVETHRNGAEPNDDLTMLCLRVS
;
A
#
# COMPACT_ATOMS: atom_id res chain seq x y z
N MET A 1 12.59 -11.19 20.88
CA MET A 1 12.75 -11.47 19.42
C MET A 1 11.46 -11.49 18.60
N LYS A 2 10.24 -11.52 19.15
CA LYS A 2 8.97 -11.51 18.40
C LYS A 2 8.36 -10.12 18.17
N ALA A 3 8.69 -9.11 18.96
CA ALA A 3 8.10 -7.78 18.85
C ALA A 3 8.68 -6.88 17.73
N THR A 4 9.93 -7.10 17.33
CA THR A 4 10.59 -6.30 16.27
C THR A 4 10.22 -6.71 14.85
N SER A 5 9.71 -7.93 14.65
CA SER A 5 9.22 -8.41 13.35
C SER A 5 7.89 -7.77 12.94
N HIS A 6 7.02 -7.45 13.91
CA HIS A 6 5.70 -6.86 13.63
C HIS A 6 5.75 -5.37 13.25
N ILE A 7 6.71 -4.61 13.75
CA ILE A 7 6.86 -3.18 13.42
C ILE A 7 7.38 -3.02 11.98
N SER A 8 8.33 -3.86 11.56
CA SER A 8 8.84 -3.84 10.17
C SER A 8 7.78 -4.28 9.15
N PHE A 9 6.92 -5.24 9.50
CA PHE A 9 5.80 -5.68 8.64
C PHE A 9 4.69 -4.62 8.55
N LEU A 10 4.41 -3.91 9.64
CA LEU A 10 3.40 -2.86 9.68
C LEU A 10 3.83 -1.64 8.84
N PHE A 11 5.13 -1.28 8.86
CA PHE A 11 5.67 -0.16 8.07
C PHE A 11 5.71 -0.47 6.57
N ILE A 12 6.07 -1.69 6.19
CA ILE A 12 6.01 -2.17 4.79
C ILE A 12 4.54 -2.25 4.33
N ALA A 13 3.62 -2.70 5.17
CA ALA A 13 2.18 -2.74 4.87
C ALA A 13 1.59 -1.34 4.71
N ILE A 14 1.99 -0.35 5.51
CA ILE A 14 1.56 1.06 5.39
C ILE A 14 2.15 1.69 4.13
N CYS A 15 3.41 1.42 3.77
CA CYS A 15 4.01 1.89 2.52
C CYS A 15 3.37 1.22 1.29
N MET A 16 3.04 -0.07 1.34
CA MET A 16 2.28 -0.75 0.28
C MET A 16 0.84 -0.25 0.19
N LEU A 17 0.16 0.04 1.29
CA LEU A 17 -1.17 0.65 1.30
C LEU A 17 -1.16 2.09 0.75
N ALA A 18 -0.12 2.87 0.98
CA ALA A 18 0.03 4.20 0.37
C ALA A 18 0.30 4.14 -1.14
N ILE A 19 1.01 3.11 -1.63
CA ILE A 19 1.26 2.88 -3.06
C ILE A 19 0.02 2.27 -3.74
N THR A 20 -0.73 1.40 -3.07
CA THR A 20 -1.97 0.80 -3.60
C THR A 20 -3.18 1.72 -3.52
N SER A 21 -3.18 2.72 -2.64
CA SER A 21 -4.22 3.75 -2.56
C SER A 21 -4.23 4.71 -3.77
N CYS A 22 -3.14 4.80 -4.55
CA CYS A 22 -3.10 5.56 -5.81
C CYS A 22 -3.62 4.79 -7.03
N ASN A 23 -3.95 3.49 -6.91
CA ASN A 23 -4.50 2.66 -7.99
C ASN A 23 -5.84 2.03 -7.58
N LYS A 24 -6.76 2.80 -7.00
CA LYS A 24 -8.17 2.45 -7.10
C LYS A 24 -8.56 2.61 -8.56
N LYS A 25 -8.53 1.52 -9.33
CA LYS A 25 -9.40 1.35 -10.49
C LYS A 25 -10.82 1.47 -9.93
N LEU A 26 -11.39 2.67 -10.03
CA LEU A 26 -12.82 2.86 -9.86
C LEU A 26 -13.47 1.95 -10.89
N SER A 27 -14.10 0.87 -10.44
CA SER A 27 -15.03 0.12 -11.25
C SER A 27 -16.20 1.05 -11.51
N TYR A 28 -16.15 1.71 -12.67
CA TYR A 28 -17.15 2.66 -13.11
C TYR A 28 -18.46 1.92 -13.34
N VAL A 29 -19.48 2.25 -12.55
CA VAL A 29 -20.88 1.84 -12.80
C VAL A 29 -21.59 3.08 -13.35
N PRO A 30 -22.06 3.05 -14.61
CA PRO A 30 -22.68 4.21 -15.24
C PRO A 30 -23.98 4.63 -14.53
N LYS A 31 -24.03 5.82 -13.96
CA LYS A 31 -25.27 6.49 -13.52
C LYS A 31 -25.79 7.36 -14.66
N THR A 32 -26.42 6.77 -15.66
CA THR A 32 -26.48 7.38 -16.99
C THR A 32 -27.75 8.13 -17.35
N THR A 33 -28.91 7.82 -16.80
CA THR A 33 -30.17 8.29 -17.35
C THR A 33 -30.55 9.72 -16.94
N LEU A 34 -30.29 10.13 -15.71
CA LEU A 34 -30.63 11.48 -15.24
C LEU A 34 -29.68 12.54 -15.80
N ALA A 35 -28.37 12.22 -15.81
CA ALA A 35 -27.34 13.13 -16.31
C ALA A 35 -27.53 13.44 -17.81
N ASP A 36 -27.79 12.41 -18.63
CA ASP A 36 -28.03 12.56 -20.05
C ASP A 36 -29.28 13.40 -20.32
N SER A 37 -30.36 13.21 -19.53
CA SER A 37 -31.58 13.98 -19.64
C SER A 37 -31.38 15.45 -19.30
N LEU A 38 -30.59 15.77 -18.27
CA LEU A 38 -30.27 17.15 -17.88
C LEU A 38 -29.43 17.87 -18.93
N ILE A 39 -28.44 17.18 -19.49
CA ILE A 39 -27.59 17.74 -20.54
C ILE A 39 -28.40 17.93 -21.83
N TYR A 40 -29.24 16.96 -22.19
CA TYR A 40 -30.13 17.10 -23.33
C TYR A 40 -31.10 18.27 -23.16
N ALA A 41 -31.70 18.42 -21.97
CA ALA A 41 -32.59 19.56 -21.66
C ALA A 41 -31.86 20.89 -21.76
N ALA A 42 -30.66 21.03 -21.22
CA ALA A 42 -29.86 22.25 -21.32
C ALA A 42 -29.48 22.55 -22.78
N THR A 43 -29.13 21.54 -23.57
CA THR A 43 -28.77 21.70 -24.98
C THR A 43 -29.99 22.08 -25.83
N SER A 44 -31.18 21.52 -25.53
CA SER A 44 -32.41 21.82 -26.26
C SER A 44 -32.91 23.24 -26.09
N VAL A 45 -32.61 23.89 -24.95
CA VAL A 45 -32.91 25.31 -24.69
C VAL A 45 -31.73 26.26 -25.06
N GLN A 46 -30.71 25.74 -25.74
CA GLN A 46 -29.50 26.45 -26.16
C GLN A 46 -28.70 27.09 -25.02
N ASP A 47 -28.81 26.54 -23.78
CA ASP A 47 -28.00 26.94 -22.63
C ASP A 47 -26.67 26.11 -22.66
N LEU A 48 -25.78 26.56 -23.54
CA LEU A 48 -24.51 25.91 -23.81
C LEU A 48 -23.63 25.87 -22.57
N ASP A 49 -23.53 26.94 -21.82
CA ASP A 49 -22.67 27.06 -20.65
C ASP A 49 -23.12 26.10 -19.57
N ARG A 50 -24.41 25.96 -19.35
CA ARG A 50 -24.98 25.00 -18.41
C ARG A 50 -24.73 23.56 -18.86
N ALA A 51 -24.91 23.27 -20.14
CA ALA A 51 -24.65 21.92 -20.67
C ALA A 51 -23.19 21.51 -20.49
N ILE A 52 -22.24 22.40 -20.78
CA ILE A 52 -20.80 22.17 -20.60
C ILE A 52 -20.44 22.03 -19.12
N PHE A 53 -21.00 22.92 -18.26
CA PHE A 53 -20.81 22.83 -16.80
C PHE A 53 -21.27 21.47 -16.24
N LEU A 54 -22.44 20.97 -16.66
CA LEU A 54 -22.94 19.67 -16.25
C LEU A 54 -21.98 18.54 -16.67
N CYS A 55 -21.45 18.58 -17.89
CA CYS A 55 -20.48 17.60 -18.35
C CYS A 55 -19.21 17.59 -17.47
N ASP A 56 -18.69 18.76 -17.11
CA ASP A 56 -17.48 18.87 -16.29
C ASP A 56 -17.74 18.45 -14.85
N SER A 57 -18.88 18.81 -14.27
CA SER A 57 -19.29 18.36 -12.93
C SER A 57 -19.38 16.83 -12.84
N LEU A 58 -19.93 16.17 -13.85
CA LEU A 58 -20.01 14.69 -13.89
C LEU A 58 -18.64 14.02 -14.03
N LEU A 59 -17.69 14.68 -14.69
CA LEU A 59 -16.30 14.20 -14.75
C LEU A 59 -15.61 14.35 -13.39
N GLU A 60 -15.79 15.48 -12.72
CA GLU A 60 -15.20 15.75 -11.40
C GLU A 60 -15.73 14.81 -10.30
N THR A 61 -17.02 14.47 -10.37
CA THR A 61 -17.63 13.50 -9.44
C THR A 61 -17.25 12.05 -9.77
N GLY A 62 -16.64 11.79 -10.92
CA GLY A 62 -16.30 10.45 -11.40
C GLY A 62 -17.50 9.65 -11.92
N ASP A 63 -18.63 10.32 -12.20
CA ASP A 63 -19.83 9.66 -12.73
C ASP A 63 -19.69 9.34 -14.23
N ILE A 64 -18.82 10.03 -14.95
CA ILE A 64 -18.49 9.75 -16.35
C ILE A 64 -16.96 9.72 -16.56
N SER A 65 -16.51 8.97 -17.58
CA SER A 65 -15.11 8.96 -17.97
C SER A 65 -14.72 10.19 -18.79
N ILE A 66 -13.41 10.43 -18.92
CA ILE A 66 -12.90 11.51 -19.79
C ILE A 66 -13.37 11.34 -21.25
N PHE A 67 -13.45 10.12 -21.77
CA PHE A 67 -13.91 9.83 -23.11
C PHE A 67 -15.37 10.23 -23.30
N ARG A 68 -16.25 9.87 -22.35
CA ARG A 68 -17.66 10.24 -22.40
C ARG A 68 -17.85 11.75 -22.26
N ASN A 69 -17.12 12.40 -21.34
CA ASN A 69 -17.15 13.85 -21.19
C ASN A 69 -16.76 14.54 -22.50
N CYS A 70 -15.65 14.16 -23.11
CA CYS A 70 -15.19 14.75 -24.36
C CYS A 70 -16.15 14.51 -25.52
N TYR A 71 -16.74 13.30 -25.62
CA TYR A 71 -17.76 12.99 -26.63
C TYR A 71 -18.99 13.90 -26.48
N MET A 72 -19.52 14.02 -25.25
CA MET A 72 -20.71 14.85 -24.98
C MET A 72 -20.44 16.31 -25.30
N LYS A 73 -19.33 16.89 -24.83
CA LYS A 73 -18.93 18.27 -25.13
C LYS A 73 -18.68 18.48 -26.62
N GLY A 74 -17.96 17.55 -27.25
CA GLY A 74 -17.70 17.58 -28.69
C GLY A 74 -18.99 17.60 -29.50
N SER A 75 -19.97 16.75 -29.15
CA SER A 75 -21.28 16.69 -29.81
C SER A 75 -22.09 17.96 -29.59
N ILE A 76 -22.04 18.57 -28.39
CA ILE A 76 -22.71 19.85 -28.09
C ILE A 76 -22.10 20.96 -28.98
N TYR A 77 -20.78 21.09 -29.01
CA TYR A 77 -20.13 22.08 -29.85
C TYR A 77 -20.44 21.91 -31.34
N LEU A 78 -20.45 20.66 -31.80
CA LEU A 78 -20.76 20.36 -33.20
C LEU A 78 -22.18 20.80 -33.57
N ARG A 79 -23.19 20.48 -32.73
CA ARG A 79 -24.61 20.88 -32.93
C ARG A 79 -24.84 22.40 -32.84
N THR A 80 -24.01 23.10 -32.11
CA THR A 80 -24.08 24.55 -31.94
C THR A 80 -23.23 25.34 -32.95
N GLY A 81 -22.72 24.67 -34.01
CA GLY A 81 -21.98 25.30 -35.10
C GLY A 81 -20.56 25.73 -34.71
N ARG A 82 -19.94 25.05 -33.72
CA ARG A 82 -18.58 25.29 -33.22
C ARG A 82 -17.65 24.11 -33.50
N PRO A 83 -17.37 23.76 -34.75
CA PRO A 83 -16.64 22.54 -35.11
C PRO A 83 -15.18 22.53 -34.67
N ARG A 84 -14.54 23.69 -34.50
CA ARG A 84 -13.14 23.77 -34.02
C ARG A 84 -13.03 23.47 -32.53
N ASP A 85 -13.99 23.97 -31.72
CA ASP A 85 -14.05 23.66 -30.29
C ASP A 85 -14.35 22.17 -30.08
N SER A 86 -15.26 21.61 -30.87
CA SER A 86 -15.51 20.18 -30.91
C SER A 86 -14.21 19.39 -31.20
N GLU A 87 -13.48 19.78 -32.24
CA GLU A 87 -12.22 19.14 -32.61
C GLU A 87 -11.17 19.19 -31.49
N ALA A 88 -11.01 20.36 -30.85
CA ALA A 88 -10.07 20.54 -29.75
C ALA A 88 -10.35 19.62 -28.57
N ILE A 89 -11.62 19.51 -28.17
CA ILE A 89 -12.05 18.64 -27.06
C ILE A 89 -11.88 17.15 -27.43
N LEU A 90 -12.28 16.75 -28.65
CA LEU A 90 -12.17 15.37 -29.08
C LEU A 90 -10.71 14.91 -29.19
N LYS A 91 -9.80 15.76 -29.66
CA LYS A 91 -8.36 15.46 -29.70
C LYS A 91 -7.78 15.13 -28.32
N ARG A 92 -8.29 15.74 -27.24
CA ARG A 92 -7.85 15.39 -25.86
C ARG A 92 -8.20 13.95 -25.52
N ALA A 93 -9.43 13.51 -25.86
CA ALA A 93 -9.82 12.12 -25.63
C ALA A 93 -8.99 11.15 -26.49
N LEU A 94 -8.76 11.49 -27.77
CA LEU A 94 -8.03 10.64 -28.71
C LEU A 94 -6.52 10.53 -28.41
N ALA A 95 -5.98 11.41 -27.56
CA ALA A 95 -4.60 11.33 -27.07
C ALA A 95 -4.44 10.33 -25.89
N GLU A 96 -5.53 9.92 -25.25
CA GLU A 96 -5.54 9.00 -24.12
C GLU A 96 -5.82 7.56 -24.56
N THR A 97 -5.35 6.58 -23.80
CA THR A 97 -5.59 5.16 -24.09
C THR A 97 -6.75 4.64 -23.24
N PRO A 98 -7.81 4.06 -23.85
CA PRO A 98 -8.91 3.46 -23.12
C PRO A 98 -8.45 2.34 -22.19
N GLN A 99 -8.95 2.32 -20.94
CA GLN A 99 -8.55 1.34 -19.94
C GLN A 99 -9.53 0.17 -19.79
N ASN A 100 -10.71 0.28 -20.34
CA ASN A 100 -11.78 -0.72 -20.28
C ASN A 100 -12.68 -0.64 -21.51
N THR A 101 -13.61 -1.59 -21.66
CA THR A 101 -14.50 -1.68 -22.83
C THR A 101 -15.46 -0.49 -22.93
N TYR A 102 -15.95 0.04 -21.80
CA TYR A 102 -16.78 1.24 -21.77
C TYR A 102 -16.04 2.48 -22.29
N ASP A 103 -14.82 2.70 -21.85
CA ASP A 103 -13.98 3.78 -22.35
C ASP A 103 -13.69 3.59 -23.85
N SER A 104 -13.49 2.35 -24.31
CA SER A 104 -13.29 2.04 -25.73
C SER A 104 -14.53 2.43 -26.56
N LEU A 105 -15.75 2.18 -26.07
CA LEU A 105 -16.95 2.61 -26.74
C LEU A 105 -16.97 4.12 -26.95
N PHE A 106 -16.74 4.90 -25.89
CA PHE A 106 -16.74 6.37 -25.98
C PHE A 106 -15.53 6.93 -26.72
N TYR A 107 -14.38 6.25 -26.71
CA TYR A 107 -13.27 6.57 -27.59
C TYR A 107 -13.70 6.53 -29.07
N PHE A 108 -14.40 5.46 -29.50
CA PHE A 108 -14.88 5.36 -30.86
C PHE A 108 -16.06 6.29 -31.17
N GLN A 109 -16.86 6.66 -30.18
CA GLN A 109 -17.82 7.76 -30.32
C GLN A 109 -17.11 9.10 -30.54
N CYS A 110 -15.98 9.35 -29.88
CA CYS A 110 -15.15 10.52 -30.15
C CYS A 110 -14.54 10.48 -31.57
N VAL A 111 -14.08 9.31 -32.05
CA VAL A 111 -13.64 9.14 -33.45
C VAL A 111 -14.77 9.48 -34.41
N LYS A 112 -15.97 8.95 -34.21
CA LYS A 112 -17.15 9.25 -35.03
C LYS A 112 -17.44 10.76 -35.06
N ALA A 113 -17.49 11.39 -33.89
CA ALA A 113 -17.72 12.84 -33.80
C ALA A 113 -16.61 13.66 -34.48
N MET A 114 -15.35 13.18 -34.51
CA MET A 114 -14.26 13.79 -35.25
C MET A 114 -14.46 13.67 -36.77
N VAL A 115 -14.96 12.53 -37.22
CA VAL A 115 -15.35 12.30 -38.63
C VAL A 115 -16.49 13.22 -39.02
N GLU A 116 -17.56 13.32 -38.21
CA GLU A 116 -18.68 14.25 -38.44
C GLU A 116 -18.19 15.72 -38.51
N ASN A 117 -17.23 16.06 -37.67
CA ASN A 117 -16.62 17.39 -37.66
C ASN A 117 -15.89 17.72 -39.00
N ALA A 118 -15.11 16.75 -39.51
CA ALA A 118 -14.46 16.89 -40.81
C ALA A 118 -15.48 16.98 -41.97
N VAL A 119 -16.58 16.22 -41.87
CA VAL A 119 -17.69 16.27 -42.83
C VAL A 119 -18.33 17.66 -42.87
N GLN A 120 -18.61 18.28 -41.72
CA GLN A 120 -19.18 19.64 -41.64
C GLN A 120 -18.25 20.72 -42.25
N LYS A 121 -16.94 20.48 -42.18
CA LYS A 121 -15.94 21.37 -42.79
C LYS A 121 -15.72 21.11 -44.27
N ASN A 122 -16.40 20.13 -44.87
CA ASN A 122 -16.13 19.61 -46.19
C ASN A 122 -14.66 19.17 -46.39
N ASP A 123 -14.02 18.62 -45.33
CA ASP A 123 -12.65 18.14 -45.28
C ASP A 123 -12.63 16.62 -45.48
N ASP A 124 -12.71 16.17 -46.74
CA ASP A 124 -12.72 14.74 -47.09
C ASP A 124 -11.42 14.03 -46.66
N GLU A 125 -10.26 14.70 -46.75
CA GLU A 125 -8.99 14.15 -46.26
C GLU A 125 -8.99 14.03 -44.72
N GLY A 126 -9.57 15.00 -44.03
CA GLY A 126 -9.76 14.97 -42.59
C GLY A 126 -10.63 13.79 -42.11
N VAL A 127 -11.70 13.49 -42.86
CA VAL A 127 -12.52 12.28 -42.67
C VAL A 127 -11.67 11.03 -42.70
N LEU A 128 -10.89 10.85 -43.77
CA LEU A 128 -10.04 9.67 -43.94
C LEU A 128 -8.96 9.58 -42.87
N ARG A 129 -8.36 10.71 -42.50
CA ARG A 129 -7.33 10.79 -41.46
C ARG A 129 -7.85 10.43 -40.08
N ALA A 130 -9.09 10.78 -39.76
CA ALA A 130 -9.71 10.44 -38.48
C ALA A 130 -10.22 9.00 -38.44
N ALA A 131 -10.81 8.52 -39.53
CA ALA A 131 -11.50 7.24 -39.58
C ALA A 131 -10.58 6.02 -39.73
N LEU A 132 -9.61 6.09 -40.69
CA LEU A 132 -8.83 4.91 -41.11
C LEU A 132 -7.97 4.31 -39.97
N PRO A 133 -7.27 5.08 -39.10
CA PRO A 133 -6.49 4.51 -38.03
C PRO A 133 -7.36 3.79 -36.96
N ALA A 134 -8.61 4.20 -36.79
CA ALA A 134 -9.53 3.64 -35.79
C ALA A 134 -10.27 2.40 -36.29
N TYR A 135 -10.26 2.15 -37.57
CA TYR A 135 -11.05 1.12 -38.23
C TYR A 135 -10.80 -0.29 -37.67
N GLU A 136 -9.54 -0.70 -37.55
CA GLU A 136 -9.19 -2.01 -37.01
C GLU A 136 -9.60 -2.17 -35.54
N GLY A 137 -9.44 -1.10 -34.73
CA GLY A 137 -9.82 -1.09 -33.33
C GLY A 137 -11.32 -1.30 -33.11
N LEU A 138 -12.18 -0.77 -33.99
CA LEU A 138 -13.63 -0.96 -33.92
C LEU A 138 -14.03 -2.44 -34.04
N TYR A 139 -13.34 -3.25 -34.85
CA TYR A 139 -13.61 -4.67 -34.93
C TYR A 139 -13.32 -5.42 -33.62
N THR A 140 -12.39 -4.95 -32.82
CA THR A 140 -12.15 -5.52 -31.48
C THR A 140 -13.31 -5.24 -30.52
N LEU A 141 -13.96 -4.08 -30.67
CA LEU A 141 -15.16 -3.73 -29.88
C LEU A 141 -16.39 -4.53 -30.34
N VAL A 142 -16.55 -4.76 -31.64
CA VAL A 142 -17.61 -5.62 -32.22
C VAL A 142 -17.58 -7.03 -31.66
N ALA A 143 -16.40 -7.57 -31.33
CA ALA A 143 -16.25 -8.89 -30.73
C ALA A 143 -16.70 -8.97 -29.26
N ARG A 144 -17.11 -7.84 -28.65
CA ARG A 144 -17.59 -7.79 -27.26
C ARG A 144 -19.13 -7.85 -27.19
N PRO A 145 -19.73 -8.92 -26.66
CA PRO A 145 -21.19 -9.12 -26.69
C PRO A 145 -22.00 -7.95 -26.12
N GLU A 146 -21.44 -7.25 -25.15
CA GLU A 146 -22.07 -6.13 -24.42
C GLU A 146 -22.30 -4.89 -25.29
N TYR A 147 -21.52 -4.69 -26.34
CA TYR A 147 -21.52 -3.48 -27.19
C TYR A 147 -21.51 -3.79 -28.69
N THR A 148 -21.86 -5.01 -29.06
CA THR A 148 -21.80 -5.45 -30.47
C THR A 148 -22.68 -4.58 -31.37
N THR A 149 -23.90 -4.28 -30.94
CA THR A 149 -24.87 -3.47 -31.71
C THR A 149 -24.37 -2.05 -31.87
N GLU A 150 -24.00 -1.39 -30.77
CA GLU A 150 -23.49 -0.02 -30.77
C GLU A 150 -22.19 0.12 -31.59
N ALA A 151 -21.32 -0.89 -31.53
CA ALA A 151 -20.08 -0.91 -32.29
C ALA A 151 -20.35 -1.02 -33.81
N TYR A 152 -21.31 -1.84 -34.23
CA TYR A 152 -21.71 -1.89 -35.64
C TYR A 152 -22.39 -0.61 -36.09
N ASP A 153 -23.19 0.05 -35.26
CA ASP A 153 -23.81 1.35 -35.58
C ASP A 153 -22.72 2.41 -35.82
N ILE A 154 -21.75 2.53 -34.89
CA ILE A 154 -20.62 3.45 -35.07
C ILE A 154 -19.83 3.14 -36.34
N LEU A 155 -19.59 1.86 -36.59
CA LEU A 155 -18.83 1.41 -37.75
C LEU A 155 -19.57 1.71 -39.05
N ALA A 156 -20.89 1.45 -39.11
CA ALA A 156 -21.70 1.76 -40.27
C ALA A 156 -21.68 3.25 -40.62
N GLU A 157 -21.81 4.11 -39.62
CA GLU A 157 -21.80 5.57 -39.81
C GLU A 157 -20.43 6.06 -40.28
N ILE A 158 -19.34 5.59 -39.68
CA ILE A 158 -17.97 5.95 -40.11
C ILE A 158 -17.74 5.46 -41.55
N LEU A 159 -18.12 4.22 -41.88
CA LEU A 159 -17.93 3.66 -43.23
C LEU A 159 -18.71 4.42 -44.31
N GLN A 160 -19.92 4.88 -43.97
CA GLN A 160 -20.69 5.75 -44.88
C GLN A 160 -19.94 7.03 -45.19
N TYR A 161 -19.37 7.70 -44.19
CA TYR A 161 -18.60 8.92 -44.39
C TYR A 161 -17.28 8.67 -45.14
N VAL A 162 -16.56 7.59 -44.83
CA VAL A 162 -15.35 7.18 -45.53
C VAL A 162 -15.65 6.90 -47.03
N GLY A 163 -16.72 6.16 -47.30
CA GLY A 163 -17.20 5.90 -48.66
C GLY A 163 -17.48 7.20 -49.41
N ARG A 164 -18.23 8.13 -48.77
CA ARG A 164 -18.54 9.45 -49.33
C ARG A 164 -17.29 10.25 -49.67
N SER A 165 -16.33 10.28 -48.77
CA SER A 165 -15.08 11.03 -48.97
C SER A 165 -14.24 10.44 -50.13
N HIS A 166 -14.15 9.10 -50.25
CA HIS A 166 -13.51 8.46 -51.40
C HIS A 166 -14.21 8.85 -52.70
N VAL A 167 -15.54 8.79 -52.73
CA VAL A 167 -16.34 9.19 -53.89
C VAL A 167 -16.10 10.67 -54.25
N ASN A 168 -16.08 11.56 -53.25
CA ASN A 168 -15.83 12.98 -53.42
C ASN A 168 -14.42 13.25 -54.01
N LEU A 169 -13.41 12.50 -53.58
CA LEU A 169 -12.04 12.57 -54.06
C LEU A 169 -11.84 11.90 -55.42
N GLY A 170 -12.91 11.37 -56.03
CA GLY A 170 -12.89 10.73 -57.35
C GLY A 170 -12.54 9.24 -57.33
N MET A 171 -12.32 8.64 -56.15
CA MET A 171 -12.00 7.22 -55.97
C MET A 171 -13.26 6.38 -55.83
N ILE A 172 -14.14 6.38 -56.87
CA ILE A 172 -15.49 5.82 -56.79
C ILE A 172 -15.49 4.33 -56.44
N ALA A 173 -14.63 3.53 -57.09
CA ALA A 173 -14.57 2.10 -56.85
C ALA A 173 -14.15 1.74 -55.40
N GLU A 174 -13.28 2.56 -54.81
CA GLU A 174 -12.88 2.38 -53.41
C GLU A 174 -14.02 2.81 -52.47
N GLY A 175 -14.68 3.92 -52.76
CA GLY A 175 -15.86 4.36 -52.02
C GLY A 175 -16.97 3.32 -51.96
N GLU A 176 -17.26 2.67 -53.11
CA GLU A 176 -18.26 1.58 -53.17
C GLU A 176 -17.91 0.41 -52.24
N LYS A 177 -16.64 0.03 -52.11
CA LYS A 177 -16.24 -1.02 -51.18
C LYS A 177 -16.58 -0.65 -49.70
N TYR A 178 -16.41 0.62 -49.35
CA TYR A 178 -16.77 1.09 -48.01
C TYR A 178 -18.28 1.17 -47.84
N TYR A 179 -19.03 1.53 -48.86
CA TYR A 179 -20.49 1.49 -48.82
C TYR A 179 -21.06 0.07 -48.70
N ASP A 180 -20.49 -0.91 -49.43
CA ASP A 180 -20.88 -2.31 -49.29
C ASP A 180 -20.60 -2.82 -47.84
N LYS A 181 -19.43 -2.47 -47.26
CA LYS A 181 -19.15 -2.79 -45.85
C LYS A 181 -20.12 -2.10 -44.87
N CYS A 182 -20.51 -0.83 -45.13
CA CYS A 182 -21.53 -0.13 -44.36
C CYS A 182 -22.85 -0.90 -44.41
N TYR A 183 -23.26 -1.34 -45.57
CA TYR A 183 -24.48 -2.12 -45.71
C TYR A 183 -24.40 -3.45 -44.96
N ASP A 184 -23.30 -4.16 -44.99
CA ASP A 184 -23.07 -5.37 -44.23
C ASP A 184 -23.20 -5.11 -42.69
N CYS A 185 -22.69 -4.00 -42.18
CA CYS A 185 -22.87 -3.59 -40.79
C CYS A 185 -24.33 -3.32 -40.46
N ILE A 186 -25.03 -2.60 -41.34
CA ILE A 186 -26.50 -2.34 -41.21
C ILE A 186 -27.27 -3.65 -41.09
N GLN A 187 -26.98 -4.64 -41.96
CA GLN A 187 -27.67 -5.94 -41.91
C GLN A 187 -27.42 -6.71 -40.60
N LYS A 188 -26.17 -6.61 -40.07
CA LYS A 188 -25.81 -7.21 -38.77
C LYS A 188 -26.53 -6.55 -37.62
N VAL A 189 -26.59 -5.20 -37.55
CA VAL A 189 -27.37 -4.48 -36.52
C VAL A 189 -28.82 -4.91 -36.54
N ARG A 190 -29.45 -4.93 -37.71
CA ARG A 190 -30.83 -5.31 -37.90
C ARG A 190 -31.14 -6.77 -37.50
N ALA A 191 -30.15 -7.65 -37.62
CA ALA A 191 -30.25 -9.04 -37.17
C ALA A 191 -30.10 -9.20 -35.66
N LEU A 192 -29.32 -8.31 -34.99
CA LEU A 192 -29.06 -8.32 -33.55
C LEU A 192 -30.17 -7.62 -32.77
N ASP A 193 -30.66 -6.50 -33.27
CA ASP A 193 -31.70 -5.69 -32.63
C ASP A 193 -32.83 -5.35 -33.64
N SER A 194 -34.00 -5.81 -33.33
CA SER A 194 -35.21 -5.58 -34.15
C SER A 194 -35.87 -4.22 -33.94
N SER A 195 -35.23 -3.31 -33.17
CA SER A 195 -35.74 -1.97 -32.93
C SER A 195 -35.93 -1.19 -34.23
N TRP A 196 -37.09 -0.56 -34.39
CA TRP A 196 -37.39 0.30 -35.54
C TRP A 196 -36.39 1.45 -35.71
N LYS A 197 -35.73 1.87 -34.65
CA LYS A 197 -34.71 2.94 -34.70
C LYS A 197 -33.52 2.59 -35.59
N HIS A 198 -33.06 1.36 -35.54
CA HIS A 198 -31.97 0.88 -36.41
C HIS A 198 -32.38 0.87 -37.88
N ASP A 199 -33.62 0.47 -38.18
CA ASP A 199 -34.13 0.55 -39.57
C ASP A 199 -34.22 2.00 -40.04
N TYR A 200 -34.65 2.90 -39.18
CA TYR A 200 -34.70 4.32 -39.52
C TYR A 200 -33.28 4.88 -39.83
N TYR A 201 -32.30 4.65 -38.97
CA TYR A 201 -30.94 5.07 -39.25
C TYR A 201 -30.36 4.40 -40.51
N ALA A 202 -30.64 3.13 -40.73
CA ALA A 202 -30.27 2.42 -41.93
C ALA A 202 -30.84 3.08 -43.19
N THR A 203 -32.11 3.46 -43.20
CA THR A 203 -32.71 4.20 -44.33
C THR A 203 -31.99 5.54 -44.56
N VAL A 204 -31.68 6.29 -43.51
CA VAL A 204 -30.95 7.57 -43.61
C VAL A 204 -29.58 7.36 -44.27
N PHE A 205 -28.82 6.34 -43.85
CA PHE A 205 -27.49 6.08 -44.39
C PHE A 205 -27.57 5.73 -45.90
N LEU A 206 -28.52 4.84 -46.28
CA LEU A 206 -28.69 4.44 -47.68
C LEU A 206 -29.20 5.60 -48.55
N PHE A 207 -30.06 6.48 -48.04
CA PHE A 207 -30.44 7.68 -48.74
C PHE A 207 -29.23 8.61 -48.97
N ASN A 208 -28.40 8.81 -47.96
CA ASN A 208 -27.20 9.63 -48.12
C ASN A 208 -26.24 9.08 -49.17
N ILE A 209 -26.09 7.75 -49.24
CA ILE A 209 -25.27 7.09 -50.30
C ILE A 209 -25.90 7.34 -51.68
N ALA A 210 -27.18 7.10 -51.84
CA ALA A 210 -27.88 7.33 -53.13
C ALA A 210 -27.82 8.80 -53.56
N ILE A 211 -27.97 9.75 -52.62
CA ILE A 211 -27.88 11.18 -52.87
C ILE A 211 -26.44 11.55 -53.32
N SER A 212 -25.41 10.99 -52.67
CA SER A 212 -23.99 11.24 -53.05
C SER A 212 -23.72 10.91 -54.52
N HIS A 213 -24.20 9.78 -54.99
CA HIS A 213 -24.11 9.40 -56.39
C HIS A 213 -24.97 10.27 -57.28
N SER A 214 -26.17 10.63 -56.87
CA SER A 214 -27.07 11.52 -57.65
C SER A 214 -26.46 12.90 -57.88
N TYR A 215 -25.72 13.48 -56.92
CA TYR A 215 -25.01 14.76 -57.09
C TYR A 215 -23.92 14.69 -58.14
N ARG A 216 -23.36 13.50 -58.39
CA ARG A 216 -22.36 13.26 -59.39
C ARG A 216 -22.93 12.82 -60.73
N ASN A 217 -24.25 12.76 -60.88
CA ASN A 217 -24.99 12.26 -62.01
C ASN A 217 -24.71 10.76 -62.30
N ASP A 218 -24.24 10.00 -61.30
CA ASP A 218 -24.14 8.54 -61.37
C ASP A 218 -25.44 7.89 -60.93
N TYR A 219 -26.47 8.08 -61.73
CA TYR A 219 -27.81 7.62 -61.44
C TYR A 219 -27.96 6.11 -61.42
N PRO A 220 -27.23 5.30 -62.24
CA PRO A 220 -27.30 3.85 -62.17
C PRO A 220 -26.89 3.31 -60.77
N THR A 221 -25.79 3.81 -60.22
CA THR A 221 -25.33 3.43 -58.86
C THR A 221 -26.28 3.98 -57.80
N ALA A 222 -26.76 5.21 -57.95
CA ALA A 222 -27.79 5.77 -57.04
C ALA A 222 -29.07 4.90 -57.04
N GLU A 223 -29.50 4.32 -58.17
CA GLU A 223 -30.67 3.43 -58.26
C GLU A 223 -30.45 2.13 -57.47
N LYS A 224 -29.25 1.54 -57.51
CA LYS A 224 -28.90 0.38 -56.65
C LYS A 224 -29.17 0.68 -55.15
N TRP A 225 -28.65 1.80 -54.67
CA TRP A 225 -28.68 2.17 -53.27
C TRP A 225 -30.10 2.60 -52.80
N ILE A 226 -30.85 3.32 -53.64
CA ILE A 226 -32.21 3.71 -53.32
C ILE A 226 -33.15 2.50 -53.26
N ASN A 227 -32.93 1.46 -54.04
CA ASN A 227 -33.71 0.19 -53.99
C ASN A 227 -33.43 -0.56 -52.66
N TYR A 228 -32.17 -0.56 -52.16
CA TYR A 228 -31.88 -1.11 -50.81
C TYR A 228 -32.57 -0.29 -49.72
N ALA A 229 -32.58 1.03 -49.83
CA ALA A 229 -33.29 1.89 -48.89
C ALA A 229 -34.82 1.65 -48.93
N GLU A 230 -35.42 1.42 -50.10
CA GLU A 230 -36.84 1.07 -50.23
C GLU A 230 -37.20 -0.18 -49.44
N ALA A 231 -36.40 -1.24 -49.60
CA ALA A 231 -36.66 -2.50 -48.88
C ALA A 231 -36.66 -2.29 -47.36
N ILE A 232 -35.71 -1.58 -46.81
CA ILE A 232 -35.66 -1.27 -45.37
C ILE A 232 -36.79 -0.33 -44.96
N THR A 233 -37.14 0.67 -45.76
CA THR A 233 -38.24 1.57 -45.48
C THR A 233 -39.58 0.81 -45.42
N ARG A 234 -39.74 -0.20 -46.27
CA ARG A 234 -40.94 -1.09 -46.25
C ARG A 234 -40.97 -1.91 -44.98
N ASP A 235 -39.82 -2.50 -44.58
CA ASP A 235 -39.73 -3.25 -43.32
C ASP A 235 -40.01 -2.36 -42.10
N LEU A 236 -39.41 -1.14 -42.08
CA LEU A 236 -39.69 -0.13 -41.04
C LEU A 236 -41.17 0.17 -40.91
N ALA A 237 -41.85 0.42 -42.03
CA ALA A 237 -43.27 0.74 -42.02
C ALA A 237 -44.20 -0.44 -41.58
N SER A 238 -43.67 -1.68 -41.61
CA SER A 238 -44.41 -2.88 -41.15
C SER A 238 -44.23 -3.17 -39.67
N LYS A 239 -43.29 -2.52 -38.98
CA LYS A 239 -43.04 -2.77 -37.55
C LYS A 239 -44.06 -2.07 -36.65
N GLU A 240 -44.32 -2.69 -35.50
CA GLU A 240 -45.17 -2.13 -34.46
C GLU A 240 -44.46 -0.95 -33.74
N ASN A 241 -45.26 -0.01 -33.23
CA ASN A 241 -44.81 1.14 -32.43
C ASN A 241 -43.87 2.11 -33.14
N VAL A 242 -43.84 2.13 -34.47
CA VAL A 242 -43.13 3.17 -35.22
C VAL A 242 -44.00 4.43 -35.24
N PRO A 243 -43.48 5.60 -34.84
CA PRO A 243 -44.28 6.83 -34.93
C PRO A 243 -44.61 7.14 -36.39
N ASP A 244 -45.86 7.54 -36.64
CA ASP A 244 -46.37 7.86 -38.00
C ASP A 244 -45.50 8.90 -38.71
N ILE A 245 -44.98 9.86 -37.98
CA ILE A 245 -44.08 10.92 -38.51
C ILE A 245 -42.75 10.32 -39.06
N VAL A 246 -42.23 9.27 -38.44
CA VAL A 246 -40.98 8.61 -38.86
C VAL A 246 -41.22 7.85 -40.17
N THR A 247 -42.32 7.13 -40.25
CA THR A 247 -42.74 6.38 -41.45
C THR A 247 -43.03 7.32 -42.62
N ASP A 248 -43.80 8.40 -42.36
CA ASP A 248 -44.12 9.43 -43.38
C ASP A 248 -42.85 10.12 -43.90
N MET A 249 -41.95 10.49 -43.01
CA MET A 249 -40.66 11.15 -43.35
C MET A 249 -39.74 10.20 -44.18
N SER A 250 -39.69 8.93 -43.82
CA SER A 250 -38.85 7.96 -44.53
C SER A 250 -39.38 7.71 -45.93
N TRP A 251 -40.69 7.53 -46.11
CA TRP A 251 -41.32 7.39 -47.46
C TRP A 251 -41.20 8.68 -48.25
N SER A 252 -41.38 9.84 -47.66
CA SER A 252 -41.22 11.11 -48.31
C SER A 252 -39.80 11.27 -48.88
N THR A 253 -38.77 10.93 -48.04
CA THR A 253 -37.37 10.98 -48.46
C THR A 253 -37.07 9.99 -49.57
N TYR A 254 -37.63 8.77 -49.50
CA TYR A 254 -37.53 7.79 -50.55
C TYR A 254 -38.07 8.35 -51.88
N TYR A 255 -39.33 8.84 -51.86
CA TYR A 255 -40.01 9.25 -53.09
C TYR A 255 -39.34 10.43 -53.79
N ILE A 256 -38.89 11.45 -53.03
CA ILE A 256 -38.21 12.59 -53.65
C ILE A 256 -36.85 12.21 -54.28
N ASN A 257 -36.10 11.30 -53.62
CA ASN A 257 -34.86 10.80 -54.16
C ASN A 257 -35.10 9.86 -55.35
N ARG A 258 -36.11 8.98 -55.30
CA ARG A 258 -36.51 8.15 -56.41
C ARG A 258 -36.89 8.99 -57.65
N ALA A 259 -37.70 10.06 -57.43
CA ALA A 259 -38.05 10.98 -58.49
C ALA A 259 -36.78 11.62 -59.14
N THR A 260 -35.83 12.08 -58.31
CA THR A 260 -34.56 12.67 -58.79
C THR A 260 -33.75 11.68 -59.60
N ILE A 261 -33.61 10.45 -59.13
CA ILE A 261 -32.82 9.40 -59.78
C ILE A 261 -33.49 8.97 -61.09
N CYS A 262 -34.81 8.72 -61.10
CA CYS A 262 -35.52 8.36 -62.29
C CYS A 262 -35.52 9.45 -63.37
N ASN A 263 -35.64 10.73 -62.96
CA ASN A 263 -35.47 11.84 -63.86
C ASN A 263 -34.07 11.88 -64.50
N GLY A 264 -33.02 11.61 -63.72
CA GLY A 264 -31.65 11.52 -64.23
C GLY A 264 -31.41 10.34 -65.16
N LEU A 265 -32.11 9.25 -65.01
CA LEU A 265 -32.09 8.07 -65.88
C LEU A 265 -32.97 8.22 -67.12
N GLY A 266 -33.70 9.32 -67.27
CA GLY A 266 -34.65 9.52 -68.34
C GLY A 266 -35.95 8.70 -68.21
N LYS A 267 -36.22 8.11 -67.05
CA LYS A 267 -37.42 7.34 -66.69
C LYS A 267 -38.58 8.27 -66.27
N GLN A 268 -39.04 9.14 -67.18
CA GLN A 268 -39.93 10.26 -66.79
C GLN A 268 -41.22 9.80 -66.09
N LYS A 269 -41.89 8.73 -66.58
CA LYS A 269 -43.12 8.25 -65.94
C LYS A 269 -42.92 7.84 -64.49
N GLU A 270 -41.80 7.16 -64.21
CA GLU A 270 -41.46 6.73 -62.85
C GLU A 270 -41.11 7.94 -61.97
N ALA A 271 -40.41 8.94 -62.51
CA ALA A 271 -40.09 10.17 -61.81
C ALA A 271 -41.35 10.94 -61.45
N ASP A 272 -42.32 11.11 -62.38
CA ASP A 272 -43.59 11.82 -62.15
C ASP A 272 -44.46 11.07 -61.12
N GLN A 273 -44.48 9.73 -61.17
CA GLN A 273 -45.20 8.92 -60.19
C GLN A 273 -44.56 9.06 -58.78
N ALA A 274 -43.26 8.94 -58.64
CA ALA A 274 -42.60 9.07 -57.38
C ALA A 274 -42.76 10.51 -56.81
N PHE A 275 -42.69 11.54 -57.64
CA PHE A 275 -42.95 12.90 -57.20
C PHE A 275 -44.41 13.11 -56.76
N ALA A 276 -45.40 12.49 -57.44
CA ALA A 276 -46.77 12.52 -57.03
C ALA A 276 -47.01 11.86 -55.65
N GLU A 277 -46.33 10.73 -55.38
CA GLU A 277 -46.41 10.08 -54.06
C GLU A 277 -45.71 10.97 -52.97
N PHE A 278 -44.56 11.58 -53.26
CA PHE A 278 -43.90 12.55 -52.38
C PHE A 278 -44.89 13.64 -51.95
N LYS A 279 -45.63 14.25 -52.92
CA LYS A 279 -46.58 15.32 -52.67
C LYS A 279 -47.74 14.91 -51.75
N ARG A 280 -48.03 13.61 -51.62
CA ARG A 280 -49.10 13.09 -50.76
C ARG A 280 -48.66 12.96 -49.29
N THR A 281 -47.37 12.92 -48.98
CA THR A 281 -46.87 12.79 -47.63
C THR A 281 -47.08 14.11 -46.81
N GLN A 282 -47.19 13.94 -45.48
CA GLN A 282 -47.32 15.10 -44.60
C GLN A 282 -45.99 15.87 -44.50
N TYR A 283 -44.88 15.14 -44.53
CA TYR A 283 -43.54 15.77 -44.51
C TYR A 283 -43.30 16.70 -45.71
N ALA A 284 -43.82 16.38 -46.90
CA ALA A 284 -43.72 17.22 -48.09
C ALA A 284 -44.31 18.62 -47.91
N LYS A 285 -45.17 18.82 -46.90
CA LYS A 285 -45.77 20.13 -46.58
C LYS A 285 -44.83 20.99 -45.72
N THR A 286 -43.81 20.42 -45.14
CA THR A 286 -42.84 21.16 -44.28
C THR A 286 -41.90 22.02 -45.10
N SER A 287 -41.39 23.09 -44.50
CA SER A 287 -40.41 23.98 -45.15
C SER A 287 -39.12 23.26 -45.48
N THR A 288 -38.66 22.29 -44.64
CA THR A 288 -37.48 21.47 -44.89
C THR A 288 -37.63 20.62 -46.15
N ALA A 289 -38.80 19.96 -46.34
CA ALA A 289 -39.06 19.15 -47.52
C ALA A 289 -39.10 20.00 -48.83
N LYS A 290 -39.47 21.26 -48.72
CA LYS A 290 -39.45 22.18 -49.88
C LYS A 290 -38.05 22.44 -50.44
N ILE A 291 -37.03 22.25 -49.67
CA ILE A 291 -35.62 22.30 -50.17
C ILE A 291 -35.41 21.20 -51.22
N HIS A 292 -35.77 19.97 -50.85
CA HIS A 292 -35.61 18.81 -51.71
C HIS A 292 -36.58 18.83 -52.92
N GLU A 293 -37.80 19.32 -52.68
CA GLU A 293 -38.77 19.59 -53.76
C GLU A 293 -38.22 20.55 -54.81
N GLY A 294 -37.69 21.72 -54.32
CA GLY A 294 -37.11 22.72 -55.20
C GLY A 294 -35.93 22.22 -55.99
N GLU A 295 -35.08 21.39 -55.37
CA GLU A 295 -33.91 20.81 -56.01
C GLU A 295 -34.30 19.80 -57.13
N TYR A 296 -35.25 18.91 -56.86
CA TYR A 296 -35.80 18.03 -57.89
C TYR A 296 -36.41 18.79 -59.05
N LEU A 297 -37.27 19.77 -58.78
CA LEU A 297 -37.94 20.59 -59.77
C LEU A 297 -36.96 21.38 -60.61
N LEU A 298 -35.87 21.89 -60.00
CA LEU A 298 -34.87 22.62 -60.74
C LEU A 298 -34.11 21.68 -61.73
N ARG A 299 -33.76 20.47 -61.28
CA ARG A 299 -33.14 19.45 -62.13
C ARG A 299 -34.07 18.92 -63.21
N ALA A 300 -35.35 18.80 -62.89
CA ALA A 300 -36.40 18.42 -63.86
C ALA A 300 -36.80 19.56 -64.79
N LYS A 301 -36.16 20.72 -64.68
CA LYS A 301 -36.43 21.95 -65.48
C LYS A 301 -37.83 22.53 -65.31
N HIS A 302 -38.51 22.20 -64.21
CA HIS A 302 -39.78 22.81 -63.81
C HIS A 302 -39.52 24.12 -63.03
N TYR A 303 -38.91 25.08 -63.69
CA TYR A 303 -38.27 26.26 -63.06
C TYR A 303 -39.26 27.14 -62.30
N ALA A 304 -40.50 27.34 -62.79
CA ALA A 304 -41.49 28.12 -62.12
C ALA A 304 -41.90 27.49 -60.77
N GLN A 305 -42.12 26.16 -60.75
CA GLN A 305 -42.49 25.43 -59.54
C GLN A 305 -41.30 25.37 -58.53
N ALA A 306 -40.09 25.22 -59.06
CA ALA A 306 -38.85 25.31 -58.24
C ALA A 306 -38.72 26.65 -57.54
N ALA A 307 -38.98 27.75 -58.27
CA ALA A 307 -38.96 29.11 -57.70
C ALA A 307 -40.00 29.28 -56.57
N ASP A 308 -41.22 28.71 -56.73
CA ASP A 308 -42.29 28.71 -55.74
C ASP A 308 -41.89 27.89 -54.47
N ALA A 309 -41.28 26.70 -54.66
CA ALA A 309 -40.79 25.90 -53.53
C ALA A 309 -39.74 26.63 -52.72
N TYR A 310 -38.74 27.22 -53.37
CA TYR A 310 -37.72 28.02 -52.70
C TYR A 310 -38.24 29.31 -52.08
N ALA A 311 -39.36 29.87 -52.54
CA ALA A 311 -40.01 31.02 -51.89
C ALA A 311 -40.55 30.65 -50.49
N ILE A 312 -41.08 29.48 -50.31
CA ILE A 312 -41.53 28.95 -48.98
C ILE A 312 -40.33 28.75 -48.06
N VAL A 313 -39.24 28.19 -48.56
CA VAL A 313 -37.99 28.04 -47.76
C VAL A 313 -37.50 29.39 -47.27
N TYR A 314 -37.45 30.36 -48.17
CA TYR A 314 -36.98 31.72 -47.86
C TYR A 314 -37.89 32.40 -46.81
N GLN A 315 -39.19 32.33 -46.92
CA GLN A 315 -40.12 32.86 -45.95
C GLN A 315 -39.96 32.25 -44.59
N TYR A 316 -39.76 30.96 -44.49
CA TYR A 316 -39.48 30.25 -43.25
C TYR A 316 -38.19 30.74 -42.57
N LEU A 317 -37.09 30.86 -43.34
CA LEU A 317 -35.83 31.38 -42.82
C LEU A 317 -35.91 32.82 -42.32
N ALA A 318 -36.73 33.64 -42.99
CA ALA A 318 -36.96 35.05 -42.58
C ALA A 318 -37.81 35.15 -41.30
N GLU A 319 -38.86 34.32 -41.15
CA GLU A 319 -39.75 34.31 -39.99
C GLU A 319 -39.06 33.82 -38.69
N TYR A 320 -38.15 32.85 -38.81
CA TYR A 320 -37.43 32.30 -37.64
C TYR A 320 -36.15 33.07 -37.28
N GLY A 321 -35.90 34.23 -37.94
CA GLY A 321 -34.85 35.17 -37.54
C GLY A 321 -33.44 34.60 -37.62
N SER A 322 -33.22 33.58 -38.46
CA SER A 322 -31.88 33.05 -38.64
C SER A 322 -30.99 34.11 -39.28
N GLU A 323 -29.85 34.41 -38.62
CA GLU A 323 -28.81 35.26 -39.21
C GLU A 323 -28.36 34.66 -40.56
N PRO A 324 -28.05 35.48 -41.56
CA PRO A 324 -27.63 35.02 -42.85
C PRO A 324 -26.37 34.19 -42.72
N THR A 325 -26.45 32.92 -43.10
CA THR A 325 -25.33 32.00 -43.19
C THR A 325 -24.94 31.73 -44.65
N LEU A 326 -23.75 31.22 -44.92
CA LEU A 326 -23.37 30.82 -46.28
C LEU A 326 -24.29 29.74 -46.85
N ASP A 327 -24.82 28.84 -46.03
CA ASP A 327 -25.79 27.81 -46.45
C ASP A 327 -27.08 28.42 -46.92
N ASN A 328 -27.56 29.47 -46.25
CA ASN A 328 -28.73 30.25 -46.67
C ASN A 328 -28.48 30.95 -48.04
N ILE A 329 -27.27 31.39 -48.30
CA ILE A 329 -26.85 31.97 -49.59
C ILE A 329 -26.95 30.93 -50.73
N ASP A 330 -26.62 29.64 -50.49
CA ASP A 330 -26.80 28.60 -51.48
C ASP A 330 -28.27 28.45 -51.93
N TYR A 331 -29.21 28.47 -50.97
CA TYR A 331 -30.64 28.42 -51.32
C TYR A 331 -31.09 29.68 -52.08
N LEU A 332 -30.61 30.85 -51.75
CA LEU A 332 -30.87 32.08 -52.46
C LEU A 332 -30.35 32.03 -53.90
N THR A 333 -29.17 31.46 -54.12
CA THR A 333 -28.57 31.25 -55.42
C THR A 333 -29.42 30.28 -56.30
N LYS A 334 -29.93 29.18 -55.69
CA LYS A 334 -30.85 28.26 -56.36
C LYS A 334 -32.21 28.92 -56.66
N LYS A 335 -32.77 29.74 -55.73
CA LYS A 335 -33.98 30.54 -55.94
C LYS A 335 -33.79 31.54 -57.06
N PHE A 336 -32.66 32.25 -57.10
CA PHE A 336 -32.30 33.14 -58.22
C PHE A 336 -32.31 32.41 -59.55
N THR A 337 -31.61 31.28 -59.60
CA THR A 337 -31.48 30.44 -60.82
C THR A 337 -32.87 29.98 -61.29
N ALA A 338 -33.74 29.51 -60.41
CA ALA A 338 -35.08 29.06 -60.70
C ALA A 338 -35.92 30.20 -61.28
N ASN A 339 -35.96 31.38 -60.64
CA ASN A 339 -36.66 32.55 -61.15
C ASN A 339 -36.14 33.02 -62.53
N TYR A 340 -34.81 33.11 -62.67
CA TYR A 340 -34.20 33.53 -63.92
C TYR A 340 -34.55 32.59 -65.07
N LYS A 341 -34.43 31.26 -64.86
CA LYS A 341 -34.80 30.25 -65.84
C LYS A 341 -36.29 30.15 -66.14
N ALA A 342 -37.14 30.57 -65.21
CA ALA A 342 -38.57 30.69 -65.37
C ALA A 342 -39.03 31.95 -66.10
N GLY A 343 -38.10 32.84 -66.44
CA GLY A 343 -38.44 34.13 -67.05
C GLY A 343 -39.00 35.20 -66.07
N ARG A 344 -38.93 34.94 -64.76
CA ARG A 344 -39.38 35.86 -63.71
C ARG A 344 -38.28 36.87 -63.36
N ASN A 345 -37.91 37.72 -64.30
CA ASN A 345 -36.71 38.56 -64.21
C ASN A 345 -36.74 39.53 -63.00
N ASP A 346 -37.88 40.13 -62.69
CA ASP A 346 -37.97 41.07 -61.54
C ASP A 346 -37.76 40.32 -60.22
N SER A 347 -38.36 39.15 -60.09
CA SER A 347 -38.14 38.29 -58.93
C SER A 347 -36.68 37.83 -58.84
N ALA A 348 -36.05 37.43 -59.94
CA ALA A 348 -34.63 37.07 -59.99
C ALA A 348 -33.73 38.23 -59.54
N LEU A 349 -33.98 39.43 -60.05
CA LEU A 349 -33.22 40.65 -59.70
C LEU A 349 -33.37 40.98 -58.20
N SER A 350 -34.59 40.90 -57.67
CA SER A 350 -34.86 41.10 -56.26
C SER A 350 -34.12 40.10 -55.37
N VAL A 351 -34.12 38.83 -55.74
CA VAL A 351 -33.34 37.79 -55.03
C VAL A 351 -31.84 38.04 -55.10
N ALA A 352 -31.33 38.45 -56.28
CA ALA A 352 -29.92 38.78 -56.41
C ALA A 352 -29.50 39.97 -55.55
N ALA A 353 -30.29 41.06 -55.55
CA ALA A 353 -30.04 42.24 -54.70
C ALA A 353 -29.99 41.87 -53.23
N TYR A 354 -30.99 41.10 -52.76
CA TYR A 354 -31.04 40.61 -51.41
C TYR A 354 -29.84 39.72 -51.06
N THR A 355 -29.45 38.84 -51.97
CA THR A 355 -28.29 37.95 -51.78
C THR A 355 -27.00 38.73 -51.57
N PHE A 356 -26.77 39.75 -52.43
CA PHE A 356 -25.59 40.63 -52.29
C PHE A 356 -25.58 41.45 -51.04
N GLU A 357 -26.74 41.99 -50.62
CA GLU A 357 -26.90 42.79 -49.39
C GLU A 357 -26.54 41.94 -48.15
N HIS A 358 -26.94 40.66 -48.13
CA HIS A 358 -26.72 39.79 -47.00
C HIS A 358 -25.43 38.97 -47.03
N LEU A 359 -24.74 38.97 -48.20
CA LEU A 359 -23.47 38.19 -48.33
C LEU A 359 -22.39 38.72 -47.40
N ASP A 360 -22.21 40.06 -47.30
CA ASP A 360 -21.24 40.64 -46.36
C ASP A 360 -21.54 40.27 -44.91
N SER A 361 -22.83 40.36 -44.53
CA SER A 361 -23.26 39.95 -43.19
C SER A 361 -22.98 38.49 -42.90
N ALA A 362 -23.23 37.60 -43.82
CA ALA A 362 -22.93 36.17 -43.72
C ALA A 362 -21.40 35.90 -43.55
N ILE A 363 -20.59 36.64 -44.33
CA ILE A 363 -19.14 36.55 -44.24
C ILE A 363 -18.62 37.10 -42.91
N ILE A 364 -19.15 38.23 -42.45
CA ILE A 364 -18.80 38.86 -41.15
C ILE A 364 -19.18 37.89 -40.01
N HIS A 365 -20.39 37.34 -40.05
CA HIS A 365 -20.84 36.36 -39.04
C HIS A 365 -19.94 35.12 -38.98
N GLN A 366 -19.56 34.55 -40.14
CA GLN A 366 -18.63 33.44 -40.21
C GLN A 366 -17.27 33.81 -39.62
N LYS A 367 -16.70 34.97 -39.97
CA LYS A 367 -15.42 35.47 -39.44
C LYS A 367 -15.50 35.67 -37.92
N LYS A 368 -16.60 36.23 -37.40
CA LYS A 368 -16.83 36.42 -35.95
C LYS A 368 -16.84 35.05 -35.20
N ASN A 369 -17.57 34.08 -35.75
CA ASN A 369 -17.59 32.73 -35.17
C ASN A 369 -16.22 32.09 -35.18
N GLN A 370 -15.47 32.21 -36.28
CA GLN A 370 -14.08 31.73 -36.36
C GLN A 370 -13.14 32.42 -35.35
N ALA A 371 -13.31 33.72 -35.12
CA ALA A 371 -12.51 34.44 -34.13
C ALA A 371 -12.83 33.99 -32.71
N LEU A 372 -14.12 33.78 -32.38
CA LEU A 372 -14.56 33.26 -31.09
C LEU A 372 -14.02 31.85 -30.85
N GLU A 373 -14.08 30.97 -31.85
CA GLU A 373 -13.48 29.62 -31.76
C GLU A 373 -11.96 29.69 -31.51
N LEU A 374 -11.23 30.55 -32.22
CA LEU A 374 -9.80 30.75 -32.01
C LEU A 374 -9.48 31.24 -30.61
N ALA A 375 -10.26 32.16 -30.06
CA ALA A 375 -10.10 32.65 -28.70
C ALA A 375 -10.31 31.54 -27.68
N THR A 376 -11.31 30.69 -27.89
CA THR A 376 -11.59 29.51 -27.00
C THR A 376 -10.48 28.50 -27.08
N ILE A 377 -9.97 28.18 -28.27
CA ILE A 377 -8.84 27.28 -28.47
C ILE A 377 -7.61 27.80 -27.74
N TYR A 378 -7.30 29.08 -27.87
CA TYR A 378 -6.16 29.71 -27.20
C TYR A 378 -6.28 29.65 -25.68
N GLN A 379 -7.45 29.95 -25.11
CA GLN A 379 -7.72 29.83 -23.67
C GLN A 379 -7.57 28.38 -23.19
N THR A 380 -8.06 27.43 -23.98
CA THR A 380 -7.94 26.00 -23.67
C THR A 380 -6.47 25.55 -23.67
N GLN A 381 -5.69 25.97 -24.67
CA GLN A 381 -4.27 25.67 -24.73
C GLN A 381 -3.49 26.29 -23.56
N GLN A 382 -3.80 27.52 -23.16
CA GLN A 382 -3.21 28.13 -21.96
C GLN A 382 -3.50 27.30 -20.71
N LYS A 383 -4.75 26.91 -20.48
CA LYS A 383 -5.13 26.08 -19.33
C LYS A 383 -4.44 24.72 -19.35
N ASP A 384 -4.34 24.09 -20.51
CA ASP A 384 -3.64 22.81 -20.66
C ASP A 384 -2.14 22.95 -20.37
N ALA A 385 -1.51 24.05 -20.76
CA ALA A 385 -0.12 24.36 -20.43
C ALA A 385 0.08 24.57 -18.93
N GLU A 386 -0.80 25.33 -18.27
CA GLU A 386 -0.78 25.52 -16.80
C GLU A 386 -0.94 24.19 -16.05
N ILE A 387 -1.88 23.34 -16.50
CA ILE A 387 -2.09 22.00 -15.92
C ILE A 387 -0.85 21.11 -16.09
N ALA A 388 -0.19 21.17 -17.27
CA ALA A 388 1.03 20.43 -17.54
C ALA A 388 2.18 20.88 -16.65
N GLU A 389 2.33 22.20 -16.45
CA GLU A 389 3.32 22.77 -15.53
C GLU A 389 3.08 22.37 -14.09
N GLN A 390 1.82 22.46 -13.61
CA GLN A 390 1.44 22.00 -12.27
C GLN A 390 1.71 20.50 -12.06
N LYS A 391 1.38 19.65 -13.04
CA LYS A 391 1.69 18.21 -12.98
C LYS A 391 3.19 17.97 -12.88
N THR A 392 4.00 18.70 -13.65
CA THR A 392 5.47 18.57 -13.63
C THR A 392 6.03 19.00 -12.28
N SER A 393 5.60 20.12 -11.73
CA SER A 393 5.98 20.61 -10.40
C SER A 393 5.58 19.62 -9.29
N LEU A 394 4.37 19.07 -9.36
CA LEU A 394 3.90 18.07 -8.41
C LEU A 394 4.75 16.79 -8.47
N LEU A 395 5.11 16.37 -9.68
CA LEU A 395 5.97 15.19 -9.89
C LEU A 395 7.36 15.41 -9.30
N GLN A 396 7.96 16.58 -9.54
CA GLN A 396 9.25 16.98 -8.95
C GLN A 396 9.20 16.98 -7.42
N THR A 397 8.15 17.54 -6.84
CA THR A 397 7.95 17.57 -5.37
C THR A 397 7.83 16.15 -4.80
N ARG A 398 7.08 15.26 -5.46
CA ARG A 398 6.95 13.85 -5.06
C ARG A 398 8.29 13.10 -5.14
N VAL A 399 9.06 13.31 -6.21
CA VAL A 399 10.39 12.69 -6.37
C VAL A 399 11.34 13.18 -5.28
N MET A 400 11.37 14.49 -4.99
CA MET A 400 12.18 15.05 -3.91
C MET A 400 11.78 14.49 -2.54
N ALA A 401 10.48 14.39 -2.24
CA ALA A 401 9.99 13.81 -0.99
C ALA A 401 10.40 12.33 -0.84
N LEU A 402 10.33 11.55 -1.93
CA LEU A 402 10.80 10.17 -1.95
C LEU A 402 12.30 10.04 -1.69
N LEU A 403 13.12 10.90 -2.31
CA LEU A 403 14.56 10.90 -2.09
C LEU A 403 14.92 11.23 -0.64
N VAL A 404 14.25 12.21 -0.03
CA VAL A 404 14.41 12.55 1.39
C VAL A 404 14.01 11.37 2.29
N ALA A 405 12.87 10.73 2.00
CA ALA A 405 12.42 9.55 2.75
C ALA A 405 13.42 8.39 2.68
N ILE A 406 13.98 8.11 1.50
CA ILE A 406 15.01 7.07 1.31
C ILE A 406 16.29 7.43 2.10
N ALA A 407 16.71 8.70 2.06
CA ALA A 407 17.89 9.15 2.82
C ALA A 407 17.68 8.98 4.34
N LEU A 408 16.50 9.35 4.86
CA LEU A 408 16.17 9.18 6.28
C LEU A 408 16.12 7.70 6.68
N LEU A 409 15.54 6.84 5.85
CA LEU A 409 15.50 5.39 6.07
C LEU A 409 16.92 4.79 6.07
N THR A 410 17.79 5.27 5.19
CA THR A 410 19.19 4.80 5.11
C THR A 410 19.96 5.17 6.39
N VAL A 411 19.82 6.42 6.84
CA VAL A 411 20.42 6.87 8.11
C VAL A 411 19.87 6.06 9.29
N PHE A 412 18.55 5.88 9.35
CA PHE A 412 17.93 5.05 10.39
C PHE A 412 18.48 3.63 10.42
N PHE A 413 18.65 3.01 9.26
CA PHE A 413 19.15 1.64 9.15
C PHE A 413 20.62 1.53 9.58
N ILE A 414 21.44 2.55 9.25
CA ILE A 414 22.84 2.63 9.70
C ILE A 414 22.90 2.75 11.22
N VAL A 415 22.14 3.69 11.81
CA VAL A 415 22.12 3.90 13.27
C VAL A 415 21.60 2.64 13.98
N TYR A 416 20.53 2.05 13.50
CA TYR A 416 19.98 0.81 14.05
C TYR A 416 20.99 -0.35 14.00
N SER A 417 21.71 -0.50 12.88
CA SER A 417 22.75 -1.52 12.71
C SER A 417 23.92 -1.32 13.69
N LEU A 418 24.34 -0.07 13.87
CA LEU A 418 25.41 0.28 14.82
C LEU A 418 25.01 0.00 16.28
N LEU A 419 23.79 0.37 16.65
CA LEU A 419 23.24 0.11 18.00
C LEU A 419 23.11 -1.40 18.26
N ARG A 420 22.60 -2.14 17.29
CA ARG A 420 22.48 -3.61 17.38
C ARG A 420 23.84 -4.30 17.53
N ARG A 421 24.86 -3.84 16.78
CA ARG A 421 26.22 -4.35 16.90
C ARG A 421 26.84 -4.05 18.27
N ARG A 422 26.60 -2.84 18.83
CA ARG A 422 27.04 -2.48 20.20
C ARG A 422 26.38 -3.38 21.25
N ALA A 423 25.06 -3.55 21.20
CA ALA A 423 24.32 -4.40 22.13
C ALA A 423 24.80 -5.86 22.07
N ALA A 424 25.03 -6.40 20.87
CA ALA A 424 25.55 -7.74 20.69
C ALA A 424 26.96 -7.91 21.29
N ARG A 425 27.87 -6.92 21.12
CA ARG A 425 29.21 -6.95 21.70
C ARG A 425 29.18 -6.89 23.24
N MET A 426 28.32 -6.03 23.80
CA MET A 426 28.16 -5.96 25.27
C MET A 426 27.65 -7.27 25.84
N LYS A 427 26.65 -7.88 25.23
CA LYS A 427 26.09 -9.17 25.66
C LYS A 427 27.13 -10.30 25.58
N ALA A 428 27.93 -10.34 24.51
CA ALA A 428 28.98 -11.35 24.37
C ALA A 428 30.11 -11.15 25.40
N ALA A 429 30.49 -9.91 25.72
CA ALA A 429 31.46 -9.61 26.76
C ALA A 429 30.94 -10.05 28.15
N GLN A 430 29.70 -9.76 28.47
CA GLN A 430 29.07 -10.17 29.73
C GLN A 430 29.02 -11.70 29.86
N GLN A 431 28.57 -12.40 28.85
CA GLN A 431 28.52 -13.86 28.84
C GLN A 431 29.90 -14.51 29.02
N ARG A 432 30.94 -13.86 28.48
CA ARG A 432 32.32 -14.32 28.67
C ARG A 432 32.77 -14.18 30.13
N ILE A 433 32.52 -13.01 30.75
CA ILE A 433 32.81 -12.79 32.16
C ILE A 433 32.08 -13.79 33.07
N GLU A 434 30.78 -13.96 32.86
CA GLU A 434 29.97 -14.93 33.62
C GLU A 434 30.53 -16.37 33.47
N SER A 435 30.96 -16.75 32.25
CA SER A 435 31.55 -18.07 32.02
C SER A 435 32.91 -18.23 32.71
N GLU A 436 33.78 -17.20 32.69
CA GLU A 436 35.07 -17.22 33.38
C GLU A 436 34.90 -17.29 34.91
N LEU A 437 33.93 -16.57 35.48
CA LEU A 437 33.58 -16.66 36.91
C LEU A 437 33.00 -18.02 37.30
N GLN A 438 32.19 -18.64 36.46
CA GLN A 438 31.68 -19.99 36.72
C GLN A 438 32.81 -21.02 36.76
N ILE A 439 33.80 -20.91 35.86
CA ILE A 439 35.00 -21.77 35.89
C ILE A 439 35.78 -21.53 37.20
N ALA A 440 35.95 -20.28 37.63
CA ALA A 440 36.64 -19.98 38.88
C ALA A 440 35.90 -20.59 40.09
N ARG A 441 34.58 -20.53 40.14
CA ARG A 441 33.72 -21.18 41.15
C ARG A 441 33.95 -22.71 41.19
N ASP A 442 33.93 -23.36 40.05
CA ASP A 442 34.13 -24.82 39.96
C ASP A 442 35.50 -25.23 40.46
N ILE A 443 36.53 -24.43 40.22
CA ILE A 443 37.87 -24.65 40.75
C ILE A 443 37.88 -24.45 42.27
N GLN A 444 37.30 -23.39 42.80
CA GLN A 444 37.25 -23.10 44.22
C GLN A 444 36.52 -24.19 45.02
N ILE A 445 35.34 -24.59 44.58
CA ILE A 445 34.56 -25.66 45.23
C ILE A 445 35.35 -26.93 45.31
N ARG A 446 36.14 -27.28 44.29
CA ARG A 446 37.03 -28.47 44.31
C ARG A 446 38.24 -28.37 45.23
N MET A 447 38.54 -27.19 45.76
CA MET A 447 39.70 -27.02 46.68
C MET A 447 39.29 -27.39 48.11
N VAL A 448 38.02 -27.40 48.46
CA VAL A 448 37.54 -27.83 49.78
C VAL A 448 37.15 -29.33 49.76
N PRO A 449 37.27 -30.07 50.85
CA PRO A 449 36.95 -31.50 50.91
C PRO A 449 35.44 -31.72 50.75
N HIS A 450 35.05 -32.68 49.88
CA HIS A 450 33.65 -33.10 49.69
C HIS A 450 33.36 -34.49 50.28
N THR A 451 34.39 -35.17 50.76
CA THR A 451 34.30 -36.48 51.39
C THR A 451 34.85 -36.34 52.82
N PHE A 452 34.17 -36.90 53.76
CA PHE A 452 34.55 -36.82 55.17
C PHE A 452 34.99 -38.19 55.72
N PRO A 453 35.88 -38.23 56.72
CA PRO A 453 36.43 -39.47 57.19
C PRO A 453 35.39 -40.38 57.86
N HIS A 454 35.31 -41.60 57.39
CA HIS A 454 34.55 -42.69 58.05
C HIS A 454 35.45 -43.43 59.00
N ARG A 455 35.47 -43.08 60.29
CA ARG A 455 36.24 -43.76 61.34
C ARG A 455 35.33 -43.96 62.53
N GLU A 456 35.43 -45.13 63.15
CA GLU A 456 34.65 -45.43 64.34
C GLU A 456 34.99 -44.44 65.45
N GLY A 457 33.93 -43.86 66.02
CA GLY A 457 34.05 -42.79 67.04
C GLY A 457 34.23 -41.37 66.51
N LEU A 458 34.29 -41.16 65.18
CA LEU A 458 34.39 -39.81 64.58
C LEU A 458 33.25 -39.63 63.58
N ASP A 459 32.43 -38.59 63.76
CA ASP A 459 31.41 -38.15 62.82
C ASP A 459 31.65 -36.65 62.54
N MET A 460 31.96 -36.36 61.23
CA MET A 460 32.32 -35.02 60.78
C MET A 460 31.60 -34.70 59.46
N TYR A 461 31.04 -33.50 59.39
CA TYR A 461 30.47 -33.01 58.15
C TYR A 461 30.66 -31.51 58.05
N ALA A 462 30.79 -30.99 56.82
CA ALA A 462 30.91 -29.58 56.53
C ALA A 462 30.19 -29.19 55.23
N SER A 463 29.74 -27.99 55.13
CA SER A 463 29.18 -27.42 53.92
C SER A 463 29.63 -25.97 53.70
N MET A 464 29.73 -25.57 52.46
CA MET A 464 30.04 -24.18 52.04
C MET A 464 29.17 -23.80 50.85
N THR A 465 28.46 -22.69 51.00
CA THR A 465 27.61 -22.13 49.93
C THR A 465 28.01 -20.67 49.70
N PRO A 466 28.70 -20.37 48.57
CA PRO A 466 29.09 -18.99 48.28
C PRO A 466 27.89 -18.11 47.97
N ALA A 467 27.90 -16.84 48.46
CA ALA A 467 26.87 -15.84 48.19
C ALA A 467 26.89 -15.29 46.80
N LYS A 468 28.05 -15.31 46.12
CA LYS A 468 28.26 -14.88 44.75
C LYS A 468 28.86 -16.01 43.92
N GLU A 469 29.33 -15.64 42.73
CA GLU A 469 29.97 -16.63 41.84
C GLU A 469 31.18 -17.28 42.47
N VAL A 470 31.96 -16.56 43.26
CA VAL A 470 33.08 -17.08 44.05
C VAL A 470 33.09 -16.45 45.44
N GLY A 471 33.48 -17.24 46.49
CA GLY A 471 33.43 -16.85 47.88
C GLY A 471 34.78 -16.65 48.52
N GLY A 472 34.78 -16.09 49.76
CA GLY A 472 35.95 -15.92 50.61
C GLY A 472 36.10 -17.04 51.64
N ASP A 473 35.06 -17.74 51.96
CA ASP A 473 35.02 -18.80 52.97
C ASP A 473 35.86 -20.00 52.63
N LEU A 474 36.34 -20.63 53.65
CA LEU A 474 37.06 -21.89 53.52
C LEU A 474 36.74 -22.86 54.69
N TYR A 475 36.81 -24.11 54.40
CA TYR A 475 37.00 -25.14 55.43
C TYR A 475 37.94 -26.20 54.86
N GLY A 476 38.62 -26.91 55.81
CA GLY A 476 39.52 -27.98 55.43
C GLY A 476 39.79 -28.94 56.58
N TYR A 477 40.18 -30.13 56.27
CA TYR A 477 40.69 -31.06 57.26
C TYR A 477 41.83 -31.92 56.66
N LEU A 478 42.66 -32.47 57.60
CA LEU A 478 43.69 -33.42 57.30
C LEU A 478 43.84 -34.37 58.48
N ILE A 479 43.97 -35.66 58.18
CA ILE A 479 44.27 -36.70 59.17
C ILE A 479 45.69 -37.10 59.06
N ARG A 480 46.42 -36.97 60.17
CA ARG A 480 47.81 -37.45 60.28
C ARG A 480 47.91 -38.32 61.53
N ASP A 481 48.18 -39.60 61.33
CA ASP A 481 48.23 -40.59 62.42
C ASP A 481 46.91 -40.66 63.21
N HIS A 482 46.91 -40.29 64.46
CA HIS A 482 45.74 -40.24 65.36
C HIS A 482 45.20 -38.79 65.54
N MET A 483 45.75 -37.82 64.82
CA MET A 483 45.38 -36.42 64.92
C MET A 483 44.58 -35.98 63.71
N LEU A 484 43.43 -35.39 63.96
CA LEU A 484 42.59 -34.68 62.99
C LEU A 484 42.85 -33.18 63.07
N TYR A 485 43.45 -32.63 62.04
CA TYR A 485 43.54 -31.18 61.84
C TYR A 485 42.27 -30.70 61.09
N PHE A 486 41.71 -29.59 61.47
CA PHE A 486 40.57 -29.01 60.81
C PHE A 486 40.60 -27.50 60.96
N ALA A 487 40.01 -26.80 59.99
CA ALA A 487 39.88 -25.35 60.00
C ALA A 487 38.65 -24.88 59.31
N VAL A 488 38.10 -23.77 59.77
CA VAL A 488 37.07 -22.97 59.13
C VAL A 488 37.55 -21.54 59.15
N GLY A 489 37.39 -20.81 58.08
CA GLY A 489 37.80 -19.38 57.99
C GLY A 489 36.97 -18.61 57.01
N ASP A 490 36.94 -17.30 57.18
CA ASP A 490 36.32 -16.34 56.32
C ASP A 490 37.30 -15.22 55.95
N VAL A 491 37.47 -14.97 54.67
CA VAL A 491 38.35 -13.96 54.12
C VAL A 491 37.67 -12.62 53.94
N SER A 492 38.29 -11.57 54.41
CA SER A 492 37.78 -10.20 54.28
C SER A 492 37.50 -9.84 52.80
N GLY A 493 36.34 -9.28 52.53
CA GLY A 493 35.93 -8.88 51.18
C GLY A 493 35.22 -10.00 50.40
N LYS A 494 34.90 -9.75 49.11
CA LYS A 494 34.10 -10.68 48.28
C LYS A 494 34.63 -10.77 46.87
N GLY A 495 34.23 -11.84 46.21
CA GLY A 495 34.57 -12.06 44.78
C GLY A 495 35.98 -12.55 44.55
N VAL A 496 36.54 -12.29 43.34
CA VAL A 496 37.78 -12.90 42.89
C VAL A 496 39.00 -12.64 43.83
N PRO A 497 39.22 -11.43 44.38
CA PRO A 497 40.35 -11.23 45.31
C PRO A 497 40.24 -12.11 46.57
N ALA A 498 39.06 -12.17 47.17
CA ALA A 498 38.85 -13.00 48.37
C ALA A 498 39.01 -14.47 48.08
N SER A 499 38.52 -14.96 46.92
CA SER A 499 38.65 -16.36 46.53
C SER A 499 40.14 -16.79 46.28
N LEU A 500 40.96 -15.90 45.74
CA LEU A 500 42.39 -16.13 45.59
C LEU A 500 43.10 -16.21 46.94
N PHE A 501 42.76 -15.31 47.86
CA PHE A 501 43.35 -15.30 49.21
C PHE A 501 42.92 -16.54 50.00
N MET A 502 41.66 -16.96 49.89
CA MET A 502 41.11 -18.23 50.39
C MET A 502 41.89 -19.44 49.91
N ALA A 503 42.18 -19.48 48.60
CA ALA A 503 42.96 -20.58 48.01
C ALA A 503 44.37 -20.66 48.63
N GLN A 504 45.04 -19.49 48.84
CA GLN A 504 46.31 -19.45 49.51
C GLN A 504 46.23 -19.91 50.98
N ALA A 505 45.25 -19.40 51.74
CA ALA A 505 45.04 -19.78 53.14
C ALA A 505 44.77 -21.31 53.28
N THR A 506 43.90 -21.85 52.41
CA THR A 506 43.59 -23.28 52.41
C THR A 506 44.87 -24.13 52.18
N ARG A 507 45.71 -23.78 51.20
CA ARG A 507 46.93 -24.49 50.88
C ARG A 507 47.99 -24.39 51.99
N LEU A 508 48.14 -23.21 52.58
CA LEU A 508 49.05 -23.02 53.72
C LEU A 508 48.62 -23.85 54.92
N PHE A 509 47.36 -23.82 55.30
CA PHE A 509 46.81 -24.69 56.37
C PHE A 509 47.13 -26.12 56.12
N GLN A 510 46.73 -26.68 54.93
CA GLN A 510 46.99 -28.09 54.60
C GLN A 510 48.46 -28.48 54.67
N THR A 511 49.39 -27.61 54.17
CA THR A 511 50.81 -27.86 54.17
C THR A 511 51.38 -27.88 55.58
N MET A 512 50.94 -26.95 56.43
CA MET A 512 51.47 -26.83 57.82
C MET A 512 50.87 -27.91 58.76
N ALA A 513 49.61 -28.27 58.54
CA ALA A 513 48.95 -29.41 59.24
C ALA A 513 49.67 -30.73 58.87
N ASP A 514 50.03 -30.94 57.59
CA ASP A 514 50.79 -32.15 57.17
C ASP A 514 52.17 -32.21 57.80
N GLN A 515 52.79 -31.08 58.15
CA GLN A 515 54.04 -31.02 58.89
C GLN A 515 53.88 -31.31 60.36
N GLY A 516 52.67 -31.43 60.90
CA GLY A 516 52.39 -31.73 62.30
C GLY A 516 52.55 -30.57 63.26
N MET A 517 52.35 -29.34 62.76
CA MET A 517 52.50 -28.13 63.58
C MET A 517 51.28 -27.98 64.53
N LEU A 518 51.51 -27.33 65.69
CA LEU A 518 50.42 -26.98 66.59
C LEU A 518 49.55 -25.85 66.01
N PRO A 519 48.23 -25.78 66.30
CA PRO A 519 47.31 -24.76 65.78
C PRO A 519 47.80 -23.31 65.87
N ALA A 520 48.37 -22.91 67.02
CA ALA A 520 48.92 -21.59 67.19
C ALA A 520 50.15 -21.32 66.32
N GLU A 521 50.99 -22.33 66.11
CA GLU A 521 52.14 -22.26 65.19
C GLU A 521 51.70 -22.13 63.73
N ILE A 522 50.63 -22.90 63.34
CA ILE A 522 50.03 -22.77 62.00
C ILE A 522 49.52 -21.34 61.81
N CYS A 523 48.71 -20.81 62.71
CA CYS A 523 48.19 -19.43 62.64
C CYS A 523 49.31 -18.39 62.57
N THR A 524 50.38 -18.52 63.38
CA THR A 524 51.53 -17.63 63.40
C THR A 524 52.27 -17.65 62.05
N ARG A 525 52.53 -18.82 61.49
CA ARG A 525 53.22 -18.92 60.22
C ARG A 525 52.34 -18.50 59.03
N MET A 526 51.09 -18.83 59.05
CA MET A 526 50.15 -18.34 58.02
C MET A 526 50.09 -16.80 58.04
N ASN A 527 49.99 -16.21 59.21
CA ASN A 527 49.96 -14.76 59.40
C ASN A 527 51.20 -14.10 58.82
N LYS A 528 52.37 -14.64 59.05
CA LYS A 528 53.63 -14.13 58.51
C LYS A 528 53.68 -14.20 57.00
N VAL A 529 53.14 -15.28 56.42
CA VAL A 529 53.12 -15.42 54.96
C VAL A 529 52.06 -14.54 54.31
N LEU A 530 50.83 -14.58 54.82
CA LEU A 530 49.66 -13.86 54.24
C LEU A 530 49.69 -12.35 54.55
N GLY A 531 50.34 -11.92 55.63
CA GLY A 531 50.48 -10.49 56.01
C GLY A 531 51.74 -9.84 55.49
N GLY A 532 52.51 -10.52 54.58
CA GLY A 532 53.72 -9.97 53.99
C GLY A 532 53.49 -8.80 53.03
N ASP A 533 54.59 -8.24 52.49
CA ASP A 533 54.62 -7.07 51.62
C ASP A 533 53.74 -7.24 50.33
N ASP A 534 53.46 -8.49 49.94
CA ASP A 534 52.61 -8.83 48.79
C ASP A 534 51.10 -8.64 49.06
N ASN A 535 50.69 -8.47 50.33
CA ASN A 535 49.31 -8.22 50.69
C ASN A 535 48.92 -6.74 50.53
N VAL A 536 49.06 -6.23 49.33
CA VAL A 536 48.83 -4.80 48.98
C VAL A 536 47.38 -4.36 49.28
N ASN A 537 46.42 -5.26 49.22
CA ASN A 537 44.99 -4.99 49.44
C ASN A 537 44.59 -5.05 50.92
N GLY A 538 45.53 -5.38 51.84
CA GLY A 538 45.24 -5.51 53.26
C GLY A 538 44.22 -6.62 53.58
N MET A 539 44.22 -7.68 52.77
CA MET A 539 43.31 -8.83 52.97
C MET A 539 43.68 -9.60 54.23
N PHE A 540 42.72 -10.07 54.92
CA PHE A 540 42.90 -10.92 56.11
C PHE A 540 41.88 -12.08 56.11
N VAL A 541 42.11 -13.07 56.92
CA VAL A 541 41.19 -14.19 57.15
C VAL A 541 40.95 -14.39 58.63
N THR A 542 39.70 -14.42 59.05
CA THR A 542 39.31 -14.98 60.34
C THR A 542 39.38 -16.49 60.25
N MET A 543 39.98 -17.15 61.22
CA MET A 543 40.16 -18.58 61.13
C MET A 543 40.16 -19.30 62.48
N PHE A 544 39.35 -20.35 62.57
CA PHE A 544 39.50 -21.30 63.68
C PHE A 544 40.29 -22.50 63.20
N VAL A 545 41.37 -22.83 63.86
CA VAL A 545 42.21 -23.99 63.56
C VAL A 545 42.24 -24.92 64.76
N GLY A 546 41.89 -26.18 64.54
CA GLY A 546 41.87 -27.22 65.55
C GLY A 546 42.74 -28.41 65.20
N MET A 547 43.29 -29.04 66.21
CA MET A 547 44.03 -30.34 66.14
C MET A 547 43.45 -31.24 67.23
N LEU A 548 42.73 -32.26 66.83
CA LEU A 548 42.02 -33.19 67.69
C LEU A 548 42.71 -34.54 67.71
N ASN A 549 43.06 -34.99 68.92
CA ASN A 549 43.47 -36.35 69.15
C ASN A 549 42.19 -37.22 69.16
N MET A 550 42.01 -38.07 68.14
CA MET A 550 40.79 -38.86 67.94
C MET A 550 40.60 -39.97 68.97
N ASP A 551 41.69 -40.43 69.64
CA ASP A 551 41.63 -41.50 70.63
C ASP A 551 41.30 -40.99 72.00
N THR A 552 41.82 -39.84 72.44
CA THR A 552 41.60 -39.23 73.74
C THR A 552 40.49 -38.18 73.78
N GLY A 553 40.19 -37.58 72.64
CA GLY A 553 39.30 -36.44 72.52
C GLY A 553 39.94 -35.13 72.87
N HIS A 554 41.28 -35.06 73.16
CA HIS A 554 42.01 -33.86 73.47
C HIS A 554 42.06 -32.93 72.25
N LEU A 555 41.70 -31.69 72.43
CA LEU A 555 41.61 -30.64 71.39
C LEU A 555 42.58 -29.54 71.67
N ASP A 556 43.62 -29.38 70.89
CA ASP A 556 44.39 -28.13 70.77
C ASP A 556 43.73 -27.28 69.71
N PHE A 557 43.63 -25.96 69.96
CA PHE A 557 43.02 -25.03 68.97
C PHE A 557 43.64 -23.65 69.07
N CYS A 558 43.42 -22.89 68.02
CA CYS A 558 43.73 -21.47 67.96
C CYS A 558 42.58 -20.76 67.21
N ASN A 559 41.96 -19.77 67.86
CA ASN A 559 40.98 -18.90 67.19
C ASN A 559 41.64 -17.62 66.75
N ALA A 560 41.82 -17.43 65.48
CA ALA A 560 42.39 -16.21 64.89
C ALA A 560 41.27 -15.24 64.44
N GLY A 561 40.56 -14.67 65.41
CA GLY A 561 39.47 -13.70 65.20
C GLY A 561 38.19 -14.21 64.52
N HIS A 562 38.01 -15.53 64.55
CA HIS A 562 36.82 -16.16 63.98
C HIS A 562 35.68 -16.25 65.00
N ASN A 563 34.44 -16.36 64.48
CA ASN A 563 33.27 -16.54 65.36
C ASN A 563 33.48 -17.68 66.34
N PRO A 564 33.07 -17.51 67.61
CA PRO A 564 33.27 -18.55 68.61
C PRO A 564 32.46 -19.79 68.25
N PRO A 565 33.10 -20.98 68.19
CA PRO A 565 32.36 -22.23 67.98
C PRO A 565 31.38 -22.52 69.12
N VAL A 566 30.34 -23.26 68.79
CA VAL A 566 29.43 -23.79 69.80
C VAL A 566 29.91 -25.20 70.19
N ILE A 567 30.07 -25.43 71.49
CA ILE A 567 30.45 -26.75 72.01
C ILE A 567 29.35 -27.32 72.86
N GLY A 568 29.04 -28.62 72.66
CA GLY A 568 27.90 -29.23 73.28
C GLY A 568 26.62 -29.08 72.50
N GLY A 569 25.51 -29.52 73.06
CA GLY A 569 24.18 -29.45 72.44
C GLY A 569 23.28 -30.59 72.86
N GLY A 570 21.96 -30.43 72.64
CA GLY A 570 20.97 -31.39 73.19
C GLY A 570 21.04 -31.53 74.72
N ALA A 571 21.21 -32.73 75.23
CA ALA A 571 21.30 -33.00 76.64
C ALA A 571 22.52 -32.37 77.35
N ASN A 572 23.55 -31.91 76.58
CA ASN A 572 24.77 -31.31 77.09
C ASN A 572 24.81 -29.77 77.08
N HIS A 573 23.66 -29.08 76.90
CA HIS A 573 23.53 -27.64 76.96
C HIS A 573 24.59 -26.87 76.18
N GLY A 574 24.53 -26.94 74.86
CA GLY A 574 25.50 -26.23 73.96
C GLY A 574 25.64 -24.74 74.27
N ASP A 575 26.85 -24.23 74.26
CA ASP A 575 27.15 -22.83 74.49
C ASP A 575 28.38 -22.41 73.69
N PHE A 576 28.56 -21.08 73.52
CA PHE A 576 29.75 -20.55 72.86
C PHE A 576 31.02 -20.89 73.67
N MET A 577 32.05 -21.28 72.92
CA MET A 577 33.36 -21.49 73.55
C MET A 577 33.93 -20.19 74.08
N GLN A 578 34.38 -20.21 75.33
CA GLN A 578 35.15 -19.08 75.90
C GLN A 578 36.58 -19.24 75.45
N MET A 579 37.17 -18.21 74.84
CA MET A 579 38.47 -18.27 74.21
C MET A 579 39.24 -16.95 74.32
N GLU A 580 40.55 -17.05 74.29
CA GLU A 580 41.44 -15.86 74.21
C GLU A 580 41.29 -15.15 72.89
N ALA A 581 41.34 -13.86 72.89
CA ALA A 581 41.18 -13.04 71.68
C ALA A 581 42.51 -12.91 70.91
N ASN A 582 42.57 -13.56 69.74
CA ASN A 582 43.63 -13.30 68.76
C ASN A 582 43.07 -12.47 67.57
N ALA A 583 43.96 -11.78 66.86
CA ALA A 583 43.54 -11.03 65.65
C ALA A 583 43.41 -11.95 64.44
N PRO A 584 42.64 -11.54 63.41
CA PRO A 584 42.61 -12.20 62.10
C PRO A 584 44.02 -12.37 61.48
N ILE A 585 44.21 -13.46 60.75
CA ILE A 585 45.48 -13.76 60.03
C ILE A 585 45.65 -12.85 58.86
N GLY A 586 46.82 -12.20 58.70
CA GLY A 586 47.18 -11.35 57.57
C GLY A 586 47.17 -9.84 57.90
N LEU A 587 46.77 -9.42 59.13
CA LEU A 587 46.70 -8.02 59.54
C LEU A 587 48.06 -7.50 60.04
N TRP A 588 48.75 -8.28 60.91
CA TRP A 588 50.04 -7.90 61.49
C TRP A 588 51.05 -9.03 61.42
N PRO A 589 51.94 -9.06 60.45
CA PRO A 589 52.84 -10.17 60.16
C PRO A 589 53.66 -10.71 61.32
N ASP A 590 53.99 -9.86 62.27
CA ASP A 590 54.83 -10.19 63.42
C ASP A 590 54.05 -10.67 64.65
N LEU A 591 52.70 -10.71 64.55
CA LEU A 591 51.87 -11.18 65.64
C LEU A 591 52.11 -12.67 65.91
N GLN A 592 52.28 -13.02 67.21
CA GLN A 592 52.33 -14.41 67.68
C GLN A 592 50.95 -14.79 68.21
N TYR A 593 50.46 -15.93 67.78
CA TYR A 593 49.16 -16.41 68.18
C TYR A 593 49.26 -17.30 69.44
N VAL A 594 48.27 -17.15 70.32
CA VAL A 594 48.15 -17.97 71.53
C VAL A 594 47.17 -19.12 71.26
N GLY A 595 47.58 -20.35 71.48
CA GLY A 595 46.76 -21.50 71.41
C GLY A 595 46.18 -21.90 72.77
N GLU A 596 45.10 -22.64 72.73
CA GLU A 596 44.38 -23.16 73.89
C GLU A 596 44.11 -24.64 73.71
N GLU A 597 43.77 -25.31 74.85
CA GLU A 597 43.49 -26.73 74.86
C GLU A 597 42.20 -27.04 75.61
N ILE A 598 41.54 -28.16 75.26
CA ILE A 598 40.46 -28.78 75.99
C ILE A 598 40.82 -30.23 76.22
N ASP A 599 40.81 -30.66 77.45
CA ASP A 599 41.21 -32.04 77.82
C ASP A 599 40.47 -33.11 77.04
N SER A 600 39.17 -32.95 76.85
CA SER A 600 38.42 -33.86 76.00
C SER A 600 37.10 -33.24 75.52
N VAL A 601 36.82 -33.40 74.21
CA VAL A 601 35.54 -33.03 73.59
C VAL A 601 34.65 -34.25 73.33
N LYS A 602 35.00 -35.45 73.90
CA LYS A 602 34.13 -36.64 73.76
C LYS A 602 32.74 -36.38 74.28
N GLY A 603 31.75 -36.76 73.50
CA GLY A 603 30.35 -36.57 73.82
C GLY A 603 29.87 -35.10 73.79
N ARG A 604 30.70 -34.19 73.42
CA ARG A 604 30.36 -32.76 73.23
C ARG A 604 30.58 -32.35 71.77
N PRO A 605 29.53 -32.30 70.91
CA PRO A 605 29.67 -31.85 69.55
C PRO A 605 30.30 -30.45 69.48
N LEU A 606 31.18 -30.26 68.46
CA LEU A 606 31.76 -28.94 68.16
C LEU A 606 31.21 -28.46 66.83
N PHE A 607 30.58 -27.28 66.87
CA PHE A 607 29.99 -26.65 65.68
C PHE A 607 30.71 -25.32 65.40
N ILE A 608 31.24 -25.18 64.22
CA ILE A 608 32.02 -24.00 63.76
C ILE A 608 31.30 -23.42 62.53
N TYR A 609 31.21 -22.13 62.42
CA TYR A 609 30.45 -21.47 61.38
C TYR A 609 31.07 -20.07 61.06
N THR A 610 30.86 -19.62 59.82
CA THR A 610 31.18 -18.27 59.37
C THR A 610 29.96 -17.36 59.65
N ASP A 611 30.21 -16.02 59.61
CA ASP A 611 29.21 -14.98 59.97
C ASP A 611 28.00 -14.99 58.99
N GLY A 612 28.16 -15.50 57.77
CA GLY A 612 27.03 -15.71 56.84
C GLY A 612 25.91 -16.61 57.35
N LEU A 613 26.09 -17.28 58.55
CA LEU A 613 25.04 -17.99 59.27
C LEU A 613 24.23 -17.03 60.15
N ASN A 614 24.89 -16.45 61.15
CA ASN A 614 24.19 -15.63 62.17
C ASN A 614 23.84 -14.24 61.65
N GLU A 615 24.53 -13.73 60.62
CA GLU A 615 24.27 -12.47 59.94
C GLU A 615 23.37 -12.65 58.71
N ALA A 616 22.88 -13.84 58.38
CA ALA A 616 21.92 -14.03 57.30
C ALA A 616 20.70 -13.13 57.47
N GLU A 617 20.39 -12.31 56.46
CA GLU A 617 19.32 -11.32 56.50
C GLU A 617 18.04 -11.79 55.80
N ASP A 618 16.89 -11.42 56.40
CA ASP A 618 15.57 -11.52 55.76
C ASP A 618 15.29 -10.27 54.88
N PRO A 619 14.17 -10.23 54.12
CA PRO A 619 13.82 -9.06 53.30
C PRO A 619 13.70 -7.73 54.06
N GLU A 620 13.48 -7.78 55.41
CA GLU A 620 13.45 -6.63 56.30
C GLU A 620 14.80 -6.32 56.93
N LEU A 621 15.90 -6.95 56.48
CA LEU A 621 17.28 -6.80 56.98
C LEU A 621 17.44 -7.22 58.45
N ARG A 622 16.63 -8.15 58.96
CA ARG A 622 16.80 -8.71 60.30
C ARG A 622 17.73 -9.92 60.20
N GLN A 623 18.74 -9.94 61.05
CA GLN A 623 19.71 -11.02 61.10
C GLN A 623 19.10 -12.28 61.74
N PHE A 624 19.58 -13.46 61.34
CA PHE A 624 19.25 -14.77 61.91
C PHE A 624 19.54 -14.81 63.41
N GLY A 625 20.71 -14.36 63.81
CA GLY A 625 21.17 -14.09 65.17
C GLY A 625 21.65 -15.32 65.97
N ASP A 626 22.54 -15.03 66.90
CA ASP A 626 23.18 -16.03 67.77
C ASP A 626 22.17 -16.71 68.69
N GLU A 627 21.16 -16.03 69.20
CA GLU A 627 20.12 -16.60 70.07
C GLU A 627 19.35 -17.72 69.36
N ARG A 628 18.99 -17.53 68.11
CA ARG A 628 18.28 -18.53 67.31
C ARG A 628 19.17 -19.73 67.02
N LEU A 629 20.44 -19.50 66.66
CA LEU A 629 21.44 -20.54 66.46
C LEU A 629 21.55 -21.44 67.69
N LEU A 630 21.77 -20.81 68.89
CA LEU A 630 21.89 -21.57 70.14
C LEU A 630 20.59 -22.29 70.53
N SER A 631 19.43 -21.65 70.29
CA SER A 631 18.14 -22.29 70.56
C SER A 631 17.96 -23.58 69.75
N ILE A 632 18.31 -23.59 68.47
CA ILE A 632 18.23 -24.78 67.61
C ILE A 632 19.18 -25.86 68.12
N LEU A 633 20.45 -25.51 68.34
CA LEU A 633 21.46 -26.48 68.79
C LEU A 633 21.16 -27.06 70.20
N ARG A 634 20.54 -26.33 71.09
CA ARG A 634 20.18 -26.78 72.45
C ARG A 634 18.92 -27.65 72.49
N ASN A 635 17.92 -27.31 71.65
CA ASN A 635 16.59 -27.92 71.79
C ASN A 635 16.33 -29.05 70.81
N THR A 636 17.24 -29.26 69.82
CA THR A 636 17.08 -30.30 68.80
C THR A 636 18.06 -31.44 69.08
N HIS A 637 17.59 -32.67 69.05
CA HIS A 637 18.44 -33.86 69.11
C HIS A 637 18.91 -34.20 67.67
N PHE A 638 20.21 -34.35 67.51
CA PHE A 638 20.82 -34.68 66.23
C PHE A 638 21.58 -35.99 66.35
N ASP A 639 21.33 -36.95 65.45
CA ASP A 639 22.03 -38.26 65.41
C ASP A 639 23.40 -38.13 64.72
N THR A 640 23.54 -37.23 63.73
CA THR A 640 24.76 -37.08 62.97
C THR A 640 25.18 -35.61 62.77
N ALA A 641 26.47 -35.37 62.52
CA ALA A 641 27.03 -34.07 62.17
C ALA A 641 26.35 -33.47 60.89
N GLN A 642 25.99 -34.33 59.94
CA GLN A 642 25.30 -33.95 58.73
C GLN A 642 23.91 -33.37 59.04
N GLN A 643 23.14 -34.01 59.93
CA GLN A 643 21.81 -33.50 60.32
C GLN A 643 21.88 -32.08 60.95
N VAL A 644 22.93 -31.80 61.72
CA VAL A 644 23.12 -30.44 62.28
C VAL A 644 23.23 -29.41 61.18
N ILE A 645 24.09 -29.65 60.23
CA ILE A 645 24.39 -28.72 59.15
C ILE A 645 23.19 -28.55 58.20
N GLU A 646 22.55 -29.64 57.79
CA GLU A 646 21.40 -29.60 56.90
C GLU A 646 20.18 -28.86 57.54
N THR A 647 19.96 -29.09 58.86
CA THR A 647 18.88 -28.42 59.62
C THR A 647 19.14 -26.93 59.70
N LEU A 648 20.36 -26.52 60.06
CA LEU A 648 20.70 -25.09 60.14
C LEU A 648 20.68 -24.43 58.75
N ALA A 649 21.17 -25.06 57.73
CA ALA A 649 21.11 -24.53 56.38
C ALA A 649 19.67 -24.30 55.91
N ALA A 650 18.76 -25.24 56.15
CA ALA A 650 17.35 -25.14 55.84
C ALA A 650 16.64 -24.02 56.64
N ASP A 651 17.02 -23.83 57.95
CA ASP A 651 16.45 -22.79 58.76
C ASP A 651 16.93 -21.40 58.36
N VAL A 652 18.21 -21.26 57.97
CA VAL A 652 18.76 -20.01 57.40
C VAL A 652 18.05 -19.68 56.09
N GLU A 653 17.83 -20.61 55.21
CA GLU A 653 17.11 -20.39 53.95
C GLU A 653 15.65 -20.01 54.19
N THR A 654 15.01 -20.61 55.20
CA THR A 654 13.66 -20.23 55.60
C THR A 654 13.63 -18.82 56.19
N HIS A 655 14.67 -18.43 56.93
CA HIS A 655 14.79 -17.07 57.47
C HIS A 655 14.99 -16.04 56.36
N ARG A 656 15.83 -16.34 55.35
CA ARG A 656 16.06 -15.49 54.18
C ARG A 656 14.80 -15.21 53.37
N ASN A 657 13.86 -16.13 53.35
CA ASN A 657 12.55 -15.94 52.73
C ASN A 657 12.62 -15.29 51.31
N GLY A 658 13.60 -15.71 50.52
CA GLY A 658 13.85 -15.22 49.19
C GLY A 658 14.76 -14.00 49.08
N ALA A 659 15.34 -13.48 50.17
CA ALA A 659 16.41 -12.49 50.12
C ALA A 659 17.69 -13.12 49.56
N GLU A 660 18.43 -12.36 48.74
CA GLU A 660 19.73 -12.78 48.24
C GLU A 660 20.72 -13.00 49.39
N PRO A 661 21.60 -14.02 49.32
CA PRO A 661 22.63 -14.22 50.31
C PRO A 661 23.53 -12.98 50.46
N ASN A 662 23.63 -12.46 51.70
CA ASN A 662 24.48 -11.31 52.00
C ASN A 662 25.95 -11.71 52.23
N ASP A 663 26.23 -12.94 52.69
CA ASP A 663 27.56 -13.50 52.81
C ASP A 663 27.63 -15.00 52.53
N ASP A 664 28.85 -15.52 52.40
CA ASP A 664 29.14 -16.92 52.22
C ASP A 664 28.72 -17.71 53.48
N LEU A 665 28.10 -18.86 53.29
CA LEU A 665 27.60 -19.69 54.41
C LEU A 665 28.46 -20.94 54.54
N THR A 666 29.32 -20.95 55.51
CA THR A 666 30.15 -22.15 55.80
C THR A 666 29.94 -22.68 57.19
N MET A 667 29.78 -23.96 57.30
CA MET A 667 29.54 -24.64 58.58
C MET A 667 30.33 -25.96 58.63
N LEU A 668 30.84 -26.28 59.81
CA LEU A 668 31.53 -27.53 60.09
C LEU A 668 31.02 -28.07 61.43
N CYS A 669 30.59 -29.30 61.49
CA CYS A 669 30.23 -30.00 62.73
C CYS A 669 31.11 -31.23 62.89
N LEU A 670 31.59 -31.41 64.15
CA LEU A 670 32.49 -32.49 64.55
C LEU A 670 31.95 -33.12 65.83
N ARG A 671 31.85 -34.43 65.85
CA ARG A 671 31.41 -35.25 67.01
C ARG A 671 32.41 -36.38 67.24
N VAL A 672 32.81 -36.56 68.50
CA VAL A 672 33.74 -37.63 68.95
C VAL A 672 33.03 -38.41 70.06
N SER A 673 32.98 -39.73 69.96
CA SER A 673 32.37 -40.63 70.91
C SER A 673 33.39 -41.43 71.75
#